data_385f8f6d99ff4a9abf48b8887c82b2c3
#
_entry.id   385f8f6d99ff4a9abf48b8887c82b2c3
#
_cell.length_a   1.000
_cell.length_b   1.000
_cell.length_c   1.000
_cell.angle_alpha   90.00
_cell.angle_beta   90.00
_cell.angle_gamma   90.00
#
_symmetry.space_group_name_H-M   'P 1'
#
loop_
_entity.id
_entity.type
_entity.pdbx_description
1 polymer ?
#
loop_
_entity_poly.entity_id
_entity_poly.type
_entity_poly.pdbx_seq_one_letter_code
_entity_poly.pdbx_strand_id
1 'polypeptide(L)'
;MHVTAQTLPWMDPSLPPEQRASLLIAAMTLDQKVQQLHGASGGPPEIPACGTNNIRQVPAIASLKIPTFRITNGPVGIGGGDCNPQDPATALPIALALAASFDPALAFSFGSVIGNEALTLGLHELEGPGMNMAREGRGGRNFEYMGEDPILAGTMSSAEIPGIQQYGIIAMSKHFILNDQEVNRMSANVVVDDRTFHELYALPFEMTVKDGKVASIMCSYNRVNGPFACDNPYTLTTMLRGQWGFTGYVQSDFGATHSTAVSLNAGQDFEMQSGTNYSLARITAALADGSLTMATIDRALSRRYVQMFKFGIFDRPITRGQIDAVANGQIARSIAEQTAVLLKNQGDLLPLNAASIHSIALIGQSTYAAAAASGGGGSSRVVPLYTITPLQGLQNVLTSLGSTATVSLLTVPTNPTAANLAAVTAAAAGADVAIVMAGVVTSEGSDRPSLALPNNQDAIITAAIAANNPRTVLVLKDGDAVLMPWVDQVPAILEAWNPGEEDGNVVARLLFGLVNPSGKLPVTYPKLASDTPTSLVERYPGVTIGGVPTITYSERLQMGYRWYDAQGIAPLFPFGYGLSYTKFAYGPVQVTPATTDGTTPVTVQFTVQNVGTRAGADVPQIYVGFNPLIGEPPKRLVTWKKVTLNPGEQQLVTLTIDPKASSHPISTWDSPSQQWVPARGKLSVYLARSAGEIASTAFATVVFPSSGVPGDVNGDSVVNCADLSAVTLALGTRTGQAGFLPTADIDHNGVIDVRDASAVARTLPAGTRCS
;
A
#
# COMPACT_ATOMS: atom_id res chain seq x y z
N MET A 1 23.11 5.50 56.57
CA MET A 1 21.99 6.20 55.93
C MET A 1 21.38 5.25 54.92
N HIS A 2 20.20 4.71 55.21
CA HIS A 2 19.44 4.00 54.18
C HIS A 2 18.93 5.05 53.19
N VAL A 3 19.52 5.11 52.00
CA VAL A 3 18.93 5.82 50.88
C VAL A 3 17.66 5.02 50.53
N THR A 4 16.51 5.50 51.00
CA THR A 4 15.24 5.00 50.48
C THR A 4 15.24 5.22 48.98
N ALA A 5 15.18 4.14 48.19
CA ALA A 5 15.04 4.23 46.76
C ALA A 5 13.80 5.10 46.48
N GLN A 6 14.00 6.24 45.82
CA GLN A 6 12.91 7.14 45.45
C GLN A 6 11.97 6.34 44.56
N THR A 7 10.77 6.06 45.04
CA THR A 7 9.75 5.40 44.22
C THR A 7 9.39 6.31 43.08
N LEU A 8 9.65 5.88 41.84
CA LEU A 8 9.27 6.61 40.62
C LEU A 8 7.81 6.25 40.27
N PRO A 9 6.83 7.14 40.52
CA PRO A 9 5.41 6.75 40.44
C PRO A 9 4.98 6.25 39.07
N TRP A 10 5.61 6.73 37.99
CA TRP A 10 5.31 6.28 36.60
C TRP A 10 5.80 4.85 36.32
N MET A 11 6.59 4.24 37.20
CA MET A 11 7.02 2.84 37.06
C MET A 11 6.04 1.85 37.66
N ASP A 12 4.92 2.30 38.24
CA ASP A 12 3.85 1.43 38.72
C ASP A 12 3.02 0.91 37.53
N PRO A 13 3.09 -0.38 37.16
CA PRO A 13 2.39 -0.91 36.01
C PRO A 13 0.87 -1.04 36.23
N SER A 14 0.36 -0.82 37.45
CA SER A 14 -1.09 -0.81 37.73
C SER A 14 -1.76 0.49 37.28
N LEU A 15 -0.98 1.56 37.05
CA LEU A 15 -1.51 2.84 36.58
C LEU A 15 -1.73 2.83 35.06
N PRO A 16 -2.79 3.51 34.57
CA PRO A 16 -3.02 3.69 33.14
C PRO A 16 -1.83 4.36 32.45
N PRO A 17 -1.53 4.03 31.18
CA PRO A 17 -0.45 4.63 30.40
C PRO A 17 -0.46 6.15 30.39
N GLU A 18 -1.64 6.78 30.30
CA GLU A 18 -1.83 8.23 30.30
C GLU A 18 -1.40 8.86 31.65
N GLN A 19 -1.73 8.21 32.76
CA GLN A 19 -1.33 8.66 34.09
C GLN A 19 0.17 8.49 34.30
N ARG A 20 0.75 7.37 33.86
CA ARG A 20 2.20 7.13 33.90
C ARG A 20 2.95 8.21 33.10
N ALA A 21 2.51 8.51 31.87
CA ALA A 21 3.10 9.56 31.04
C ALA A 21 3.02 10.93 31.69
N SER A 22 1.89 11.30 32.27
CA SER A 22 1.70 12.60 32.95
C SER A 22 2.65 12.73 34.15
N LEU A 23 2.77 11.70 35.00
CA LEU A 23 3.67 11.69 36.14
C LEU A 23 5.15 11.81 35.73
N LEU A 24 5.55 11.09 34.67
CA LEU A 24 6.90 11.16 34.10
C LEU A 24 7.22 12.57 33.59
N ILE A 25 6.36 13.16 32.76
CA ILE A 25 6.56 14.47 32.15
C ILE A 25 6.64 15.56 33.23
N ALA A 26 5.83 15.47 34.29
CA ALA A 26 5.87 16.40 35.39
C ALA A 26 7.21 16.36 36.18
N ALA A 27 7.91 15.23 36.15
CA ALA A 27 9.22 15.08 36.80
C ALA A 27 10.41 15.52 35.92
N MET A 28 10.18 15.80 34.62
CA MET A 28 11.25 16.16 33.68
C MET A 28 11.59 17.64 33.72
N THR A 29 12.89 17.96 33.65
CA THR A 29 13.37 19.32 33.35
C THR A 29 13.13 19.67 31.88
N LEU A 30 13.22 20.96 31.52
CA LEU A 30 13.11 21.40 30.13
C LEU A 30 14.16 20.71 29.22
N ASP A 31 15.40 20.64 29.69
CA ASP A 31 16.48 19.99 28.97
C ASP A 31 16.17 18.51 28.69
N GLN A 32 15.70 17.78 29.68
CA GLN A 32 15.27 16.40 29.52
C GLN A 32 14.07 16.24 28.57
N LYS A 33 13.11 17.17 28.61
CA LYS A 33 11.97 17.19 27.69
C LYS A 33 12.44 17.38 26.25
N VAL A 34 13.32 18.35 26.02
CA VAL A 34 13.87 18.64 24.68
C VAL A 34 14.68 17.47 24.15
N GLN A 35 15.55 16.86 24.99
CA GLN A 35 16.30 15.66 24.59
C GLN A 35 15.39 14.53 24.08
N GLN A 36 14.18 14.47 24.57
CA GLN A 36 13.22 13.44 24.19
C GLN A 36 12.29 13.82 23.02
N LEU A 37 12.44 15.02 22.44
CA LEU A 37 11.68 15.47 21.27
C LEU A 37 12.37 15.14 19.94
N HIS A 38 13.58 14.60 19.95
CA HIS A 38 14.33 14.31 18.72
C HIS A 38 15.22 13.07 18.86
N GLY A 39 15.62 12.51 17.72
CA GLY A 39 16.64 11.47 17.65
C GLY A 39 18.03 11.98 17.99
N ALA A 40 18.95 11.10 18.29
CA ALA A 40 20.33 11.40 18.58
C ALA A 40 21.30 10.35 18.02
N SER A 41 22.55 10.78 17.78
CA SER A 41 23.63 9.90 17.40
C SER A 41 24.15 9.12 18.61
N GLY A 42 24.61 7.91 18.40
CA GLY A 42 25.21 7.03 19.42
C GLY A 42 24.65 5.61 19.34
N GLY A 43 25.37 4.65 19.89
CA GLY A 43 24.89 3.28 20.07
C GLY A 43 24.13 3.14 21.40
N PRO A 44 23.15 2.24 21.48
CA PRO A 44 22.50 1.95 22.76
C PRO A 44 23.50 1.30 23.73
N PRO A 45 23.66 1.86 24.93
CA PRO A 45 24.64 1.32 25.91
C PRO A 45 24.31 -0.10 26.34
N GLU A 46 23.06 -0.52 26.19
CA GLU A 46 22.58 -1.88 26.49
C GLU A 46 23.08 -2.91 25.46
N ILE A 47 23.52 -2.45 24.27
CA ILE A 47 24.02 -3.30 23.19
C ILE A 47 25.39 -2.78 22.72
N PRO A 48 26.48 -3.11 23.40
CA PRO A 48 27.82 -2.60 23.07
C PRO A 48 28.32 -2.97 21.67
N ALA A 49 27.80 -4.06 21.07
CA ALA A 49 28.13 -4.48 19.70
C ALA A 49 27.49 -3.60 18.62
N CYS A 50 26.50 -2.79 18.97
CA CYS A 50 25.89 -1.82 18.09
C CYS A 50 26.86 -0.64 17.90
N GLY A 51 27.23 -0.30 16.71
CA GLY A 51 28.17 0.81 16.43
C GLY A 51 27.63 2.17 16.85
N THR A 52 28.50 3.18 16.87
CA THR A 52 28.24 4.48 17.52
C THR A 52 27.68 5.57 16.60
N ASN A 53 27.49 5.33 15.32
CA ASN A 53 27.14 6.37 14.33
C ASN A 53 25.70 6.27 13.82
N ASN A 54 24.79 5.73 14.61
CA ASN A 54 23.41 5.62 14.18
C ASN A 54 22.52 6.64 14.88
N ILE A 55 21.61 7.22 14.12
CA ILE A 55 20.73 8.32 14.53
C ILE A 55 19.28 7.84 14.76
N ARG A 56 19.02 6.53 14.65
CA ARG A 56 17.68 5.92 14.83
C ARG A 56 17.46 5.49 16.30
N GLN A 57 17.75 6.40 17.22
CA GLN A 57 17.49 6.17 18.64
C GLN A 57 17.21 7.47 19.39
N VAL A 58 16.56 7.34 20.55
CA VAL A 58 16.45 8.39 21.56
C VAL A 58 17.19 7.92 22.80
N PRO A 59 18.18 8.68 23.31
CA PRO A 59 18.98 8.25 24.43
C PRO A 59 18.17 8.06 25.73
N ALA A 60 18.58 7.09 26.53
CA ALA A 60 18.05 6.87 27.86
C ALA A 60 18.23 8.07 28.80
N ILE A 61 17.34 8.21 29.78
CA ILE A 61 17.52 9.09 30.94
C ILE A 61 17.45 8.22 32.18
N ALA A 62 18.62 7.77 32.64
CA ALA A 62 18.73 6.79 33.71
C ALA A 62 18.07 7.24 35.03
N SER A 63 18.17 8.53 35.39
CA SER A 63 17.56 9.11 36.60
C SER A 63 16.03 9.01 36.61
N LEU A 64 15.40 8.92 35.42
CA LEU A 64 13.96 8.79 35.24
C LEU A 64 13.57 7.37 34.80
N LYS A 65 14.50 6.46 34.67
CA LYS A 65 14.30 5.10 34.08
C LYS A 65 13.67 5.14 32.68
N ILE A 66 13.90 6.20 31.93
CA ILE A 66 13.54 6.22 30.52
C ILE A 66 14.56 5.34 29.78
N PRO A 67 14.13 4.26 29.11
CA PRO A 67 15.04 3.39 28.36
C PRO A 67 15.52 4.07 27.07
N THR A 68 16.60 3.59 26.48
CA THR A 68 16.94 3.93 25.09
C THR A 68 15.78 3.50 24.19
N PHE A 69 15.23 4.43 23.42
CA PHE A 69 14.18 4.11 22.47
C PHE A 69 14.82 3.83 21.11
N ARG A 70 14.69 2.61 20.61
CA ARG A 70 15.38 2.10 19.44
C ARG A 70 14.41 1.96 18.26
N ILE A 71 14.79 2.53 17.12
CA ILE A 71 13.98 2.66 15.92
C ILE A 71 14.64 1.90 14.77
N THR A 72 13.85 1.25 13.92
CA THR A 72 14.33 0.64 12.67
C THR A 72 13.41 0.97 11.51
N ASN A 73 13.94 0.94 10.29
CA ASN A 73 13.14 0.98 9.08
C ASN A 73 12.63 -0.43 8.74
N GLY A 74 11.59 -0.52 7.88
CA GLY A 74 11.24 -1.84 7.49
C GLY A 74 9.94 -2.18 6.80
N PRO A 75 9.56 -1.59 5.64
CA PRO A 75 8.42 -2.09 4.87
C PRO A 75 8.64 -3.47 4.22
N VAL A 76 9.86 -4.02 4.22
CA VAL A 76 10.20 -5.30 3.58
C VAL A 76 10.99 -6.24 4.51
N GLY A 77 10.95 -5.97 5.82
CA GLY A 77 11.72 -6.65 6.87
C GLY A 77 12.46 -5.64 7.73
N ILE A 78 13.29 -6.08 8.67
CA ILE A 78 14.11 -5.16 9.49
C ILE A 78 15.19 -4.53 8.59
N GLY A 79 15.01 -3.24 8.31
CA GLY A 79 15.89 -2.45 7.45
C GLY A 79 16.96 -1.69 8.23
N GLY A 80 17.33 -0.48 7.73
CA GLY A 80 18.31 0.40 8.35
C GLY A 80 17.89 0.76 9.78
N GLY A 81 18.46 0.09 10.76
CA GLY A 81 18.21 0.30 12.20
C GLY A 81 19.21 1.24 12.84
N ASP A 82 19.28 1.17 14.17
CA ASP A 82 20.18 1.96 15.02
C ASP A 82 21.58 1.35 15.18
N CYS A 83 21.81 0.14 14.68
CA CYS A 83 23.11 -0.54 14.70
C CYS A 83 23.94 -0.32 13.43
N ASN A 84 25.26 -0.22 13.57
CA ASN A 84 26.20 -0.18 12.48
C ASN A 84 27.41 -1.09 12.82
N PRO A 85 27.68 -2.21 12.09
CA PRO A 85 26.92 -2.64 10.90
C PRO A 85 25.46 -2.98 11.19
N GLN A 86 24.62 -2.89 10.12
CA GLN A 86 23.21 -3.24 10.21
C GLN A 86 23.03 -4.72 10.57
N ASP A 87 22.10 -5.00 11.46
CA ASP A 87 21.73 -6.37 11.81
C ASP A 87 21.12 -7.11 10.61
N PRO A 88 21.51 -8.35 10.35
CA PRO A 88 20.82 -9.17 9.37
C PRO A 88 19.45 -9.60 9.89
N ALA A 89 18.49 -9.69 8.98
CA ALA A 89 17.12 -10.09 9.26
C ALA A 89 16.52 -10.82 8.04
N THR A 90 15.32 -11.41 8.20
CA THR A 90 14.63 -12.06 7.09
C THR A 90 14.25 -11.03 6.02
N ALA A 91 14.78 -11.19 4.81
CA ALA A 91 14.36 -10.40 3.66
C ALA A 91 13.07 -10.98 3.08
N LEU A 92 11.96 -10.37 3.45
CA LEU A 92 10.61 -10.70 2.97
C LEU A 92 10.43 -10.26 1.51
N PRO A 93 9.37 -10.73 0.80
CA PRO A 93 9.00 -10.13 -0.47
C PRO A 93 8.66 -8.64 -0.29
N ILE A 94 8.81 -7.86 -1.35
CA ILE A 94 8.48 -6.42 -1.30
C ILE A 94 7.00 -6.17 -1.00
N ALA A 95 6.67 -5.00 -0.46
CA ALA A 95 5.30 -4.65 -0.06
C ALA A 95 4.32 -4.67 -1.26
N LEU A 96 4.77 -4.25 -2.45
CA LEU A 96 3.98 -4.36 -3.68
C LEU A 96 3.63 -5.81 -4.01
N ALA A 97 4.57 -6.75 -3.81
CA ALA A 97 4.30 -8.17 -3.94
C ALA A 97 3.27 -8.64 -2.90
N LEU A 98 3.44 -8.24 -1.63
CA LEU A 98 2.46 -8.58 -0.59
C LEU A 98 1.04 -8.15 -0.98
N ALA A 99 0.87 -6.94 -1.53
CA ALA A 99 -0.41 -6.45 -2.03
C ALA A 99 -0.96 -7.33 -3.16
N ALA A 100 -0.10 -7.89 -4.04
CA ALA A 100 -0.51 -8.80 -5.10
C ALA A 100 -1.14 -10.11 -4.58
N SER A 101 -0.95 -10.46 -3.32
CA SER A 101 -1.63 -11.60 -2.71
C SER A 101 -3.13 -11.40 -2.53
N PHE A 102 -3.58 -10.16 -2.41
CA PHE A 102 -4.95 -9.80 -2.03
C PHE A 102 -5.44 -10.58 -0.79
N ASP A 103 -4.53 -10.84 0.15
CA ASP A 103 -4.81 -11.67 1.33
C ASP A 103 -4.37 -10.98 2.62
N PRO A 104 -5.32 -10.38 3.36
CA PRO A 104 -5.01 -9.72 4.64
C PRO A 104 -4.42 -10.66 5.70
N ALA A 105 -4.69 -11.97 5.64
CA ALA A 105 -4.09 -12.92 6.56
C ALA A 105 -2.59 -13.10 6.30
N LEU A 106 -2.16 -13.04 5.03
CA LEU A 106 -0.74 -13.01 4.69
C LEU A 106 -0.07 -11.71 5.12
N ALA A 107 -0.77 -10.57 5.01
CA ALA A 107 -0.26 -9.29 5.51
C ALA A 107 -0.06 -9.31 7.04
N PHE A 108 -1.00 -9.89 7.79
CA PHE A 108 -0.82 -10.13 9.22
C PHE A 108 0.39 -11.02 9.51
N SER A 109 0.57 -12.10 8.76
CA SER A 109 1.72 -13.02 8.92
C SER A 109 3.05 -12.33 8.58
N PHE A 110 3.06 -11.50 7.54
CA PHE A 110 4.21 -10.66 7.15
C PHE A 110 4.61 -9.71 8.28
N GLY A 111 3.65 -8.96 8.83
CA GLY A 111 3.86 -8.10 9.99
C GLY A 111 4.32 -8.87 11.23
N SER A 112 3.84 -10.12 11.40
CA SER A 112 4.24 -10.97 12.53
C SER A 112 5.71 -11.38 12.48
N VAL A 113 6.25 -11.68 11.30
CA VAL A 113 7.70 -11.96 11.13
C VAL A 113 8.50 -10.73 11.53
N ILE A 114 8.16 -9.56 11.00
CA ILE A 114 8.88 -8.31 11.27
C ILE A 114 8.80 -7.94 12.76
N GLY A 115 7.61 -8.02 13.36
CA GLY A 115 7.41 -7.69 14.78
C GLY A 115 8.17 -8.61 15.72
N ASN A 116 8.19 -9.91 15.42
CA ASN A 116 8.96 -10.90 16.19
C ASN A 116 10.47 -10.66 16.09
N GLU A 117 10.98 -10.39 14.90
CA GLU A 117 12.39 -10.08 14.68
C GLU A 117 12.79 -8.75 15.34
N ALA A 118 11.95 -7.73 15.26
CA ALA A 118 12.16 -6.47 15.95
C ALA A 118 12.27 -6.66 17.46
N LEU A 119 11.37 -7.45 18.06
CA LEU A 119 11.46 -7.82 19.47
C LEU A 119 12.75 -8.60 19.77
N THR A 120 13.11 -9.58 18.95
CA THR A 120 14.31 -10.40 19.07
C THR A 120 15.58 -9.56 19.04
N LEU A 121 15.62 -8.52 18.21
CA LEU A 121 16.75 -7.58 18.11
C LEU A 121 16.70 -6.46 19.18
N GLY A 122 15.68 -6.46 20.04
CA GLY A 122 15.50 -5.47 21.11
C GLY A 122 15.11 -4.09 20.58
N LEU A 123 14.41 -4.02 19.45
CA LEU A 123 13.88 -2.79 18.86
C LEU A 123 12.52 -2.44 19.47
N HIS A 124 12.09 -1.19 19.31
CA HIS A 124 10.86 -0.68 19.92
C HIS A 124 9.88 -0.15 18.89
N GLU A 125 10.38 0.37 17.76
CA GLU A 125 9.59 0.95 16.69
C GLU A 125 10.07 0.48 15.34
N LEU A 126 9.11 0.22 14.45
CA LEU A 126 9.29 -0.08 13.04
C LEU A 126 8.68 1.03 12.19
N GLU A 127 9.49 1.70 11.37
CA GLU A 127 9.04 2.66 10.36
C GLU A 127 8.44 1.92 9.16
N GLY A 128 7.24 1.39 9.33
CA GLY A 128 6.42 0.63 8.39
C GLY A 128 5.02 0.35 8.96
N PRO A 129 4.03 0.05 8.08
CA PRO A 129 4.07 -0.11 6.63
C PRO A 129 4.20 1.20 5.84
N GLY A 130 4.74 1.09 4.61
CA GLY A 130 4.65 2.12 3.60
C GLY A 130 3.33 2.02 2.83
N MET A 131 2.62 3.14 2.62
CA MET A 131 1.29 3.10 2.02
C MET A 131 0.96 4.27 1.09
N ASN A 132 1.98 4.99 0.62
CA ASN A 132 1.77 5.94 -0.47
C ASN A 132 1.25 5.20 -1.71
N MET A 133 0.58 5.93 -2.59
CA MET A 133 -0.01 5.32 -3.77
C MET A 133 1.05 5.17 -4.87
N ALA A 134 1.04 4.05 -5.59
CA ALA A 134 1.81 3.86 -6.82
C ALA A 134 1.19 4.68 -7.96
N ARG A 135 1.26 6.02 -7.82
CA ARG A 135 0.68 6.99 -8.74
C ARG A 135 1.47 7.12 -10.04
N GLU A 136 2.78 7.07 -9.91
CA GLU A 136 3.75 7.19 -11.00
C GLU A 136 4.52 5.87 -11.12
N GLY A 137 4.37 5.15 -12.23
CA GLY A 137 5.02 3.85 -12.44
C GLY A 137 6.55 3.89 -12.45
N ARG A 138 7.17 5.10 -12.56
CA ARG A 138 8.62 5.28 -12.44
C ARG A 138 9.07 5.47 -11.00
N GLY A 139 8.13 5.58 -10.04
CA GLY A 139 8.40 5.87 -8.64
C GLY A 139 9.45 4.94 -8.03
N GLY A 140 10.54 5.51 -7.51
CA GLY A 140 11.66 4.73 -6.97
C GLY A 140 11.31 3.92 -5.74
N ARG A 141 10.26 4.32 -5.00
CA ARG A 141 9.82 3.67 -3.75
C ARG A 141 8.52 2.87 -3.89
N ASN A 142 7.98 2.68 -5.09
CA ASN A 142 6.73 1.91 -5.28
C ASN A 142 6.83 0.48 -4.74
N PHE A 143 8.03 -0.12 -4.72
CA PHE A 143 8.26 -1.44 -4.11
C PHE A 143 7.93 -1.49 -2.61
N GLU A 144 7.97 -0.34 -1.90
CA GLU A 144 7.63 -0.22 -0.48
C GLU A 144 6.12 -0.05 -0.21
N TYR A 145 5.31 0.17 -1.27
CA TYR A 145 3.91 0.55 -1.17
C TYR A 145 2.97 -0.56 -1.63
N MET A 146 1.67 -0.42 -1.34
CA MET A 146 0.67 -1.46 -1.55
C MET A 146 -0.12 -1.29 -2.87
N GLY A 147 0.47 -0.62 -3.88
CA GLY A 147 -0.11 -0.49 -5.22
C GLY A 147 -0.91 0.78 -5.47
N GLU A 148 -1.79 0.74 -6.49
CA GLU A 148 -2.49 1.91 -7.01
C GLU A 148 -3.93 2.08 -6.48
N ASP A 149 -4.44 1.12 -5.69
CA ASP A 149 -5.81 1.18 -5.16
C ASP A 149 -5.82 1.47 -3.65
N PRO A 150 -6.51 2.53 -3.19
CA PRO A 150 -6.52 2.92 -1.78
C PRO A 150 -7.20 1.89 -0.86
N ILE A 151 -8.19 1.13 -1.36
CA ILE A 151 -8.86 0.10 -0.56
C ILE A 151 -7.94 -1.11 -0.38
N LEU A 152 -7.22 -1.51 -1.43
CA LEU A 152 -6.21 -2.56 -1.33
C LEU A 152 -5.11 -2.14 -0.37
N ALA A 153 -4.52 -0.95 -0.56
CA ALA A 153 -3.45 -0.43 0.28
C ALA A 153 -3.87 -0.32 1.75
N GLY A 154 -5.03 0.30 2.02
CA GLY A 154 -5.55 0.46 3.37
C GLY A 154 -5.88 -0.87 4.05
N THR A 155 -6.49 -1.83 3.34
CA THR A 155 -6.85 -3.15 3.89
C THR A 155 -5.61 -3.98 4.23
N MET A 156 -4.64 -4.06 3.32
CA MET A 156 -3.43 -4.85 3.53
C MET A 156 -2.58 -4.27 4.66
N SER A 157 -2.38 -2.94 4.68
CA SER A 157 -1.62 -2.27 5.74
C SER A 157 -2.32 -2.34 7.10
N SER A 158 -3.66 -2.22 7.13
CA SER A 158 -4.43 -2.38 8.38
C SER A 158 -4.34 -3.78 8.96
N ALA A 159 -4.08 -4.79 8.14
CA ALA A 159 -3.86 -6.17 8.60
C ALA A 159 -2.40 -6.42 9.03
N GLU A 160 -1.42 -5.77 8.40
CA GLU A 160 0.00 -5.87 8.75
C GLU A 160 0.31 -5.27 10.13
N ILE A 161 -0.25 -4.11 10.44
CA ILE A 161 -0.01 -3.36 11.68
C ILE A 161 -0.24 -4.20 12.94
N PRO A 162 -1.38 -4.86 13.16
CA PRO A 162 -1.56 -5.71 14.34
C PRO A 162 -0.60 -6.90 14.36
N GLY A 163 -0.16 -7.40 13.20
CA GLY A 163 0.89 -8.41 13.10
C GLY A 163 2.20 -7.93 13.75
N ILE A 164 2.59 -6.68 13.49
CA ILE A 164 3.76 -6.05 14.10
C ILE A 164 3.51 -5.76 15.58
N GLN A 165 2.40 -5.11 15.89
CA GLN A 165 2.13 -4.53 17.23
C GLN A 165 1.88 -5.58 18.32
N GLN A 166 1.46 -6.80 17.98
CA GLN A 166 1.25 -7.88 18.94
C GLN A 166 2.51 -8.25 19.74
N TYR A 167 3.70 -7.93 19.21
CA TYR A 167 4.99 -8.16 19.87
C TYR A 167 5.44 -6.98 20.75
N GLY A 168 4.59 -5.98 20.94
CA GLY A 168 4.95 -4.77 21.69
C GLY A 168 5.90 -3.85 20.90
N ILE A 169 5.86 -3.91 19.58
CA ILE A 169 6.60 -3.04 18.66
C ILE A 169 5.64 -1.99 18.13
N ILE A 170 6.03 -0.74 18.18
CA ILE A 170 5.24 0.37 17.59
C ILE A 170 5.38 0.30 16.08
N ALA A 171 4.26 0.15 15.37
CA ALA A 171 4.21 0.30 13.91
C ALA A 171 3.97 1.76 13.53
N MET A 172 4.53 2.18 12.38
CA MET A 172 4.45 3.55 11.87
C MET A 172 4.01 3.60 10.42
N SER A 173 2.79 4.04 10.17
CA SER A 173 2.31 4.28 8.79
C SER A 173 3.05 5.44 8.16
N LYS A 174 3.56 5.27 6.91
CA LYS A 174 4.37 6.27 6.22
C LYS A 174 4.11 6.27 4.71
N HIS A 175 4.38 7.38 4.02
CA HIS A 175 4.83 8.71 4.46
C HIS A 175 3.64 9.66 4.34
N PHE A 176 3.19 10.22 5.44
CA PHE A 176 1.98 11.03 5.53
C PHE A 176 2.28 12.50 5.18
N ILE A 177 1.99 13.02 3.96
CA ILE A 177 1.16 12.44 2.93
C ILE A 177 1.59 12.95 1.55
N LEU A 178 1.22 12.26 0.44
CA LEU A 178 1.46 12.68 -0.95
C LEU A 178 2.95 12.67 -1.36
N ASN A 179 3.77 11.82 -0.77
CA ASN A 179 5.15 11.58 -1.22
C ASN A 179 5.18 10.41 -2.22
N ASP A 180 4.61 10.61 -3.41
CA ASP A 180 4.36 9.56 -4.40
C ASP A 180 5.40 9.56 -5.54
N GLN A 181 6.49 10.32 -5.42
CA GLN A 181 7.65 10.36 -6.31
C GLN A 181 8.90 10.79 -5.58
N GLU A 182 10.09 10.45 -6.11
CA GLU A 182 11.37 10.82 -5.52
C GLU A 182 11.91 12.15 -6.06
N VAL A 183 11.58 12.49 -7.31
CA VAL A 183 12.01 13.76 -7.91
C VAL A 183 11.46 14.94 -7.14
N ASN A 184 12.36 15.80 -6.65
CA ASN A 184 12.06 17.01 -5.85
C ASN A 184 11.32 16.73 -4.53
N ARG A 185 11.28 15.51 -4.01
CA ARG A 185 10.49 15.12 -2.82
C ARG A 185 10.73 16.02 -1.61
N MET A 186 11.96 16.55 -1.42
CA MET A 186 12.33 17.38 -0.26
C MET A 186 11.72 18.78 -0.27
N SER A 187 11.19 19.26 -1.40
CA SER A 187 10.78 20.67 -1.56
C SER A 187 9.51 20.86 -2.38
N ALA A 188 9.09 19.86 -3.14
CA ALA A 188 7.96 19.95 -4.04
C ALA A 188 6.66 20.29 -3.30
N ASN A 189 5.85 21.18 -3.91
CA ASN A 189 4.49 21.43 -3.48
C ASN A 189 3.53 20.55 -4.30
N VAL A 190 2.91 19.59 -3.64
CA VAL A 190 1.84 18.80 -4.25
C VAL A 190 0.53 19.54 -4.13
N VAL A 191 -0.08 19.81 -5.28
CA VAL A 191 -1.39 20.49 -5.39
C VAL A 191 -2.44 19.47 -5.79
N VAL A 192 -3.41 19.28 -4.93
CA VAL A 192 -4.48 18.30 -5.09
C VAL A 192 -5.81 18.90 -4.61
N ASP A 193 -6.91 18.60 -5.31
CA ASP A 193 -8.24 18.99 -4.84
C ASP A 193 -8.67 18.16 -3.62
N ASP A 194 -9.55 18.74 -2.81
CA ASP A 194 -9.96 18.18 -1.51
C ASP A 194 -10.61 16.80 -1.63
N ARG A 195 -11.44 16.58 -2.65
CA ARG A 195 -12.10 15.29 -2.88
C ARG A 195 -11.10 14.19 -3.23
N THR A 196 -10.22 14.46 -4.21
CA THR A 196 -9.14 13.55 -4.60
C THR A 196 -8.22 13.23 -3.42
N PHE A 197 -7.90 14.25 -2.62
CA PHE A 197 -7.09 14.09 -1.42
C PHE A 197 -7.69 13.07 -0.45
N HIS A 198 -8.98 13.19 -0.12
CA HIS A 198 -9.65 12.29 0.82
C HIS A 198 -9.96 10.92 0.23
N GLU A 199 -10.45 10.85 -1.00
CA GLU A 199 -10.94 9.58 -1.58
C GLU A 199 -9.83 8.66 -2.10
N LEU A 200 -8.61 9.18 -2.34
CA LEU A 200 -7.48 8.38 -2.81
C LEU A 200 -6.33 8.37 -1.80
N TYR A 201 -5.73 9.51 -1.52
CA TYR A 201 -4.43 9.56 -0.85
C TYR A 201 -4.51 9.49 0.67
N ALA A 202 -5.54 10.08 1.27
CA ALA A 202 -5.77 10.07 2.71
C ALA A 202 -6.45 8.77 3.20
N LEU A 203 -7.26 8.14 2.35
CA LEU A 203 -8.07 6.98 2.69
C LEU A 203 -7.28 5.79 3.27
N PRO A 204 -6.13 5.35 2.70
CA PRO A 204 -5.36 4.26 3.28
C PRO A 204 -4.89 4.56 4.70
N PHE A 205 -4.48 5.82 4.97
CA PHE A 205 -4.06 6.26 6.30
C PHE A 205 -5.25 6.29 7.28
N GLU A 206 -6.42 6.77 6.84
CA GLU A 206 -7.65 6.73 7.66
C GLU A 206 -7.96 5.30 8.10
N MET A 207 -7.88 4.32 7.18
CA MET A 207 -8.09 2.91 7.47
C MET A 207 -7.08 2.38 8.47
N THR A 208 -5.79 2.70 8.35
CA THR A 208 -4.78 2.24 9.32
C THR A 208 -4.95 2.85 10.70
N VAL A 209 -5.46 4.08 10.79
CA VAL A 209 -5.81 4.70 12.08
C VAL A 209 -7.03 4.03 12.69
N LYS A 210 -8.09 3.84 11.90
CA LYS A 210 -9.39 3.36 12.39
C LYS A 210 -9.45 1.85 12.57
N ASP A 211 -8.88 1.08 11.65
CA ASP A 211 -8.93 -0.38 11.67
C ASP A 211 -7.62 -1.00 12.18
N GLY A 212 -6.48 -0.58 11.62
CA GLY A 212 -5.15 -1.07 12.02
C GLY A 212 -4.71 -0.62 13.40
N LYS A 213 -5.30 0.45 13.95
CA LYS A 213 -4.93 1.04 15.26
C LYS A 213 -3.45 1.35 15.35
N VAL A 214 -2.89 1.92 14.30
CA VAL A 214 -1.48 2.27 14.22
C VAL A 214 -1.07 3.22 15.34
N ALA A 215 0.10 2.99 15.94
CA ALA A 215 0.56 3.73 17.11
C ALA A 215 1.42 4.96 16.76
N SER A 216 1.95 5.03 15.55
CA SER A 216 2.74 6.16 15.05
C SER A 216 2.48 6.45 13.58
N ILE A 217 2.74 7.69 13.16
CA ILE A 217 2.65 8.14 11.75
C ILE A 217 3.89 8.99 11.44
N MET A 218 4.47 8.79 10.23
CA MET A 218 5.59 9.60 9.75
C MET A 218 5.09 10.68 8.78
N CYS A 219 5.24 11.96 9.13
CA CYS A 219 4.98 13.04 8.18
C CYS A 219 6.08 13.13 7.12
N SER A 220 5.67 13.37 5.86
CA SER A 220 6.54 13.29 4.68
C SER A 220 7.35 14.57 4.43
N TYR A 221 8.25 14.53 3.42
CA TYR A 221 9.13 15.64 3.08
C TYR A 221 8.44 16.82 2.39
N ASN A 222 7.51 16.52 1.49
CA ASN A 222 6.92 17.46 0.54
C ASN A 222 5.98 18.47 1.19
N ARG A 223 5.62 19.50 0.43
CA ARG A 223 4.53 20.40 0.77
C ARG A 223 3.20 19.82 0.29
N VAL A 224 2.13 20.12 1.00
CA VAL A 224 0.77 19.71 0.71
C VAL A 224 -0.10 20.95 0.61
N ASN A 225 -0.49 21.33 -0.60
CA ASN A 225 -1.28 22.54 -0.88
C ASN A 225 -0.69 23.81 -0.21
N GLY A 226 0.66 23.88 -0.14
CA GLY A 226 1.41 25.01 0.41
C GLY A 226 2.33 24.71 1.59
N PRO A 227 1.83 24.38 2.79
CA PRO A 227 2.65 24.02 3.95
C PRO A 227 3.43 22.73 3.72
N PHE A 228 4.61 22.57 4.35
CA PHE A 228 5.25 21.26 4.45
C PHE A 228 4.38 20.29 5.24
N ALA A 229 4.43 19.02 4.91
CA ALA A 229 3.58 18.00 5.53
C ALA A 229 3.73 17.97 7.06
N CYS A 230 4.96 18.15 7.58
CA CYS A 230 5.23 18.22 9.01
C CYS A 230 4.83 19.56 9.67
N ASP A 231 4.54 20.59 8.89
CA ASP A 231 4.10 21.93 9.34
C ASP A 231 2.59 22.18 9.09
N ASN A 232 1.85 21.14 8.66
CA ASN A 232 0.48 21.30 8.19
C ASN A 232 -0.56 21.01 9.29
N PRO A 233 -1.21 22.03 9.89
CA PRO A 233 -2.18 21.80 10.97
C PRO A 233 -3.47 21.14 10.48
N TYR A 234 -3.83 21.28 9.20
CA TYR A 234 -4.99 20.61 8.64
C TYR A 234 -4.80 19.09 8.67
N THR A 235 -3.70 18.60 8.09
CA THR A 235 -3.44 17.15 8.01
C THR A 235 -3.14 16.53 9.38
N LEU A 236 -2.28 17.20 10.19
CA LEU A 236 -1.78 16.62 11.45
C LEU A 236 -2.73 16.77 12.64
N THR A 237 -3.56 17.83 12.65
CA THR A 237 -4.45 18.10 13.79
C THR A 237 -5.92 17.96 13.39
N THR A 238 -6.40 18.70 12.38
CA THR A 238 -7.82 18.71 12.05
C THR A 238 -8.27 17.33 11.54
N MET A 239 -7.59 16.80 10.55
CA MET A 239 -7.97 15.54 9.93
C MET A 239 -7.52 14.33 10.78
N LEU A 240 -6.20 14.18 10.98
CA LEU A 240 -5.64 13.00 11.65
C LEU A 240 -6.21 12.79 13.05
N ARG A 241 -6.28 13.85 13.86
CA ARG A 241 -6.72 13.75 15.26
C ARG A 241 -8.19 14.10 15.44
N GLY A 242 -8.66 15.16 14.78
CA GLY A 242 -10.05 15.62 14.92
C GLY A 242 -11.05 14.70 14.22
N GLN A 243 -10.80 14.34 12.95
CA GLN A 243 -11.74 13.54 12.17
C GLN A 243 -11.53 12.02 12.36
N TRP A 244 -10.26 11.56 12.41
CA TRP A 244 -9.97 10.13 12.48
C TRP A 244 -9.76 9.61 13.90
N GLY A 245 -9.53 10.50 14.89
CA GLY A 245 -9.35 10.12 16.29
C GLY A 245 -8.01 9.47 16.59
N PHE A 246 -6.95 9.79 15.84
CA PHE A 246 -5.61 9.25 16.08
C PHE A 246 -5.06 9.64 17.46
N THR A 247 -4.68 8.66 18.25
CA THR A 247 -4.18 8.83 19.62
C THR A 247 -2.66 8.62 19.75
N GLY A 248 -2.00 8.19 18.66
CA GLY A 248 -0.56 8.00 18.62
C GLY A 248 0.25 9.29 18.46
N TYR A 249 1.52 9.18 18.11
CA TYR A 249 2.39 10.33 17.88
C TYR A 249 2.79 10.43 16.41
N VAL A 250 3.19 11.66 16.01
CA VAL A 250 3.69 11.97 14.67
C VAL A 250 5.19 12.22 14.73
N GLN A 251 5.95 11.38 14.02
CA GLN A 251 7.39 11.53 13.77
C GLN A 251 7.60 12.19 12.41
N SER A 252 8.67 12.99 12.25
CA SER A 252 9.09 13.45 10.93
C SER A 252 9.83 12.35 10.17
N ASP A 253 9.79 12.38 8.85
CA ASP A 253 10.84 11.76 8.05
C ASP A 253 12.17 12.48 8.28
N PHE A 254 13.29 11.87 7.85
CA PHE A 254 14.65 12.32 8.14
C PHE A 254 14.96 13.68 7.53
N GLY A 255 14.96 14.73 8.36
CA GLY A 255 15.14 16.13 7.91
C GLY A 255 13.87 16.77 7.33
N ALA A 256 12.69 16.18 7.52
CA ALA A 256 11.42 16.76 7.08
C ALA A 256 10.86 17.84 8.00
N THR A 257 11.45 18.04 9.17
CA THR A 257 11.09 19.15 10.06
C THR A 257 11.73 20.46 9.56
N HIS A 258 10.93 21.46 9.23
CA HIS A 258 11.40 22.75 8.69
C HIS A 258 11.29 23.92 9.67
N SER A 259 10.59 23.73 10.79
CA SER A 259 10.34 24.78 11.78
C SER A 259 10.34 24.23 13.20
N THR A 260 10.40 25.09 14.21
CA THR A 260 10.32 24.72 15.64
C THR A 260 8.88 24.83 16.15
N ALA A 261 8.40 26.05 16.28
CA ALA A 261 7.07 26.32 16.86
C ALA A 261 5.93 25.92 15.89
N VAL A 262 6.09 26.17 14.58
CA VAL A 262 5.04 25.87 13.60
C VAL A 262 4.76 24.37 13.55
N SER A 263 5.80 23.53 13.43
CA SER A 263 5.65 22.08 13.36
C SER A 263 5.07 21.46 14.65
N LEU A 264 5.58 21.88 15.83
CA LEU A 264 5.04 21.41 17.13
C LEU A 264 3.58 21.83 17.31
N ASN A 265 3.22 23.07 16.95
CA ASN A 265 1.85 23.56 17.04
C ASN A 265 0.93 22.90 16.02
N ALA A 266 1.44 22.55 14.83
CA ALA A 266 0.71 21.81 13.81
C ALA A 266 0.38 20.37 14.22
N GLY A 267 1.17 19.77 15.13
CA GLY A 267 0.90 18.43 15.64
C GLY A 267 1.98 17.39 15.37
N GLN A 268 3.15 17.78 14.85
CA GLN A 268 4.35 16.96 14.86
C GLN A 268 4.84 16.83 16.30
N ASP A 269 5.18 15.59 16.71
CA ASP A 269 5.54 15.31 18.11
C ASP A 269 7.03 14.96 18.29
N PHE A 270 7.71 14.54 17.20
CA PHE A 270 9.08 14.04 17.27
C PHE A 270 9.86 14.35 15.98
N GLU A 271 11.09 14.92 16.11
CA GLU A 271 11.99 15.22 14.99
C GLU A 271 13.01 14.10 14.76
N MET A 272 13.04 13.51 13.57
CA MET A 272 14.17 12.71 13.10
C MET A 272 15.05 13.59 12.19
N GLN A 273 16.34 13.52 12.27
CA GLN A 273 17.29 12.62 12.88
C GLN A 273 17.90 13.14 14.19
N SER A 274 18.37 14.37 14.27
CA SER A 274 18.95 15.04 15.42
C SER A 274 18.26 16.37 15.59
N GLY A 275 18.14 16.91 16.79
CA GLY A 275 17.42 18.11 17.15
C GLY A 275 17.94 19.38 16.46
N THR A 276 17.85 19.48 15.15
CA THR A 276 18.20 20.68 14.39
C THR A 276 17.17 21.76 14.63
N ASN A 277 15.90 21.43 14.51
CA ASN A 277 14.78 22.35 14.76
C ASN A 277 14.28 22.28 16.21
N TYR A 278 14.32 21.10 16.83
CA TYR A 278 13.92 20.88 18.23
C TYR A 278 15.11 20.95 19.21
N SER A 279 16.12 21.80 18.88
CA SER A 279 17.24 22.05 19.80
C SER A 279 16.81 22.86 21.02
N LEU A 280 17.50 22.67 22.16
CA LEU A 280 17.23 23.41 23.40
C LEU A 280 17.24 24.93 23.18
N ALA A 281 18.18 25.43 22.39
CA ALA A 281 18.29 26.87 22.11
C ALA A 281 17.04 27.40 21.36
N ARG A 282 16.59 26.70 20.32
CA ARG A 282 15.42 27.12 19.53
C ARG A 282 14.11 26.96 20.31
N ILE A 283 13.95 25.86 21.07
CA ILE A 283 12.79 25.65 21.94
C ILE A 283 12.72 26.74 23.01
N THR A 284 13.86 27.05 23.68
CA THR A 284 13.91 28.12 24.69
C THR A 284 13.56 29.49 24.09
N ALA A 285 14.06 29.78 22.89
CA ALA A 285 13.73 31.05 22.22
C ALA A 285 12.23 31.13 21.89
N ALA A 286 11.63 30.04 21.36
CA ALA A 286 10.21 30.02 21.03
C ALA A 286 9.28 30.05 22.27
N LEU A 287 9.73 29.55 23.43
CA LEU A 287 9.03 29.71 24.69
C LEU A 287 9.13 31.16 25.20
N ALA A 288 10.27 31.80 25.01
CA ALA A 288 10.50 33.15 25.47
C ALA A 288 9.72 34.22 24.65
N ASP A 289 9.56 34.01 23.34
CA ASP A 289 8.79 34.89 22.46
C ASP A 289 7.28 34.56 22.42
N GLY A 290 6.87 33.49 23.11
CA GLY A 290 5.48 33.05 23.21
C GLY A 290 4.93 32.33 21.98
N SER A 291 5.74 32.03 20.95
CA SER A 291 5.33 31.25 19.77
C SER A 291 5.12 29.78 20.09
N LEU A 292 5.68 29.30 21.20
CA LEU A 292 5.51 27.95 21.72
C LEU A 292 5.13 27.96 23.19
N THR A 293 4.40 26.95 23.68
CA THR A 293 4.05 26.81 25.10
C THR A 293 4.59 25.49 25.69
N MET A 294 4.82 25.45 27.00
CA MET A 294 5.16 24.20 27.69
C MET A 294 4.08 23.14 27.49
N ALA A 295 2.81 23.51 27.43
CA ALA A 295 1.70 22.60 27.18
C ALA A 295 1.81 21.92 25.79
N THR A 296 2.33 22.62 24.79
CA THR A 296 2.58 22.02 23.46
C THR A 296 3.69 20.96 23.52
N ILE A 297 4.78 21.25 24.23
CA ILE A 297 5.89 20.31 24.46
C ILE A 297 5.40 19.07 25.22
N ASP A 298 4.68 19.29 26.34
CA ASP A 298 4.15 18.22 27.18
C ASP A 298 3.16 17.34 26.43
N ARG A 299 2.33 17.94 25.57
CA ARG A 299 1.43 17.21 24.68
C ARG A 299 2.19 16.30 23.70
N ALA A 300 3.25 16.79 23.06
CA ALA A 300 4.06 16.02 22.14
C ALA A 300 4.70 14.81 22.83
N LEU A 301 5.32 15.04 23.97
CA LEU A 301 5.91 13.96 24.80
C LEU A 301 4.86 12.97 25.30
N SER A 302 3.70 13.46 25.76
CA SER A 302 2.62 12.62 26.28
C SER A 302 2.16 11.60 25.24
N ARG A 303 1.95 12.03 23.99
CA ARG A 303 1.52 11.15 22.89
C ARG A 303 2.49 9.99 22.68
N ARG A 304 3.80 10.25 22.69
CA ARG A 304 4.80 9.18 22.53
C ARG A 304 4.92 8.32 23.78
N TYR A 305 5.00 8.92 24.97
CA TYR A 305 5.16 8.13 26.21
C TYR A 305 3.93 7.25 26.49
N VAL A 306 2.72 7.71 26.19
CA VAL A 306 1.51 6.87 26.28
C VAL A 306 1.68 5.61 25.43
N GLN A 307 2.18 5.73 24.20
CA GLN A 307 2.44 4.54 23.38
C GLN A 307 3.58 3.69 23.96
N MET A 308 4.68 4.29 24.40
CA MET A 308 5.78 3.53 25.02
C MET A 308 5.33 2.74 26.26
N PHE A 309 4.47 3.30 27.12
CA PHE A 309 3.87 2.58 28.24
C PHE A 309 2.89 1.50 27.78
N LYS A 310 2.00 1.82 26.83
CA LYS A 310 1.03 0.89 26.28
C LYS A 310 1.68 -0.35 25.65
N PHE A 311 2.81 -0.17 24.98
CA PHE A 311 3.58 -1.24 24.35
C PHE A 311 4.59 -1.90 25.28
N GLY A 312 4.62 -1.55 26.59
CA GLY A 312 5.45 -2.16 27.61
C GLY A 312 6.95 -1.87 27.48
N ILE A 313 7.33 -0.81 26.77
CA ILE A 313 8.74 -0.47 26.51
C ILE A 313 9.48 -0.07 27.82
N PHE A 314 8.78 0.52 28.76
CA PHE A 314 9.33 0.83 30.09
C PHE A 314 9.42 -0.37 31.02
N ASP A 315 8.67 -1.43 30.73
CA ASP A 315 8.45 -2.53 31.66
C ASP A 315 9.25 -3.79 31.27
N ARG A 316 9.90 -3.78 30.11
CA ARG A 316 10.76 -4.88 29.65
C ARG A 316 12.19 -4.40 29.40
N PRO A 317 13.21 -5.23 29.73
CA PRO A 317 14.60 -4.90 29.42
C PRO A 317 14.85 -5.03 27.90
N ILE A 318 15.80 -4.24 27.40
CA ILE A 318 16.34 -4.44 26.05
C ILE A 318 17.19 -5.72 26.09
N THR A 319 16.78 -6.70 25.31
CA THR A 319 17.50 -7.97 25.15
C THR A 319 17.69 -8.25 23.65
N ARG A 320 18.76 -9.01 23.35
CA ARG A 320 18.97 -9.51 21.97
C ARG A 320 18.98 -11.02 21.98
N GLY A 321 18.27 -11.59 21.00
CA GLY A 321 18.26 -13.01 20.68
C GLY A 321 18.83 -13.27 19.29
N GLN A 322 18.65 -14.50 18.84
CA GLN A 322 18.95 -14.92 17.47
C GLN A 322 17.65 -15.15 16.72
N ILE A 323 17.62 -14.68 15.47
CA ILE A 323 16.51 -14.91 14.55
C ILE A 323 16.58 -16.36 14.07
N ASP A 324 15.45 -17.06 14.04
CA ASP A 324 15.34 -18.37 13.41
C ASP A 324 15.23 -18.21 11.89
N ALA A 325 16.40 -18.15 11.23
CA ALA A 325 16.48 -17.94 9.80
C ALA A 325 15.73 -18.99 8.96
N VAL A 326 15.69 -20.25 9.44
CA VAL A 326 15.04 -21.34 8.70
C VAL A 326 13.53 -21.24 8.80
N ALA A 327 13.00 -21.04 10.00
CA ALA A 327 11.56 -20.92 10.21
C ALA A 327 11.01 -19.66 9.50
N ASN A 328 11.66 -18.52 9.67
CA ASN A 328 11.23 -17.26 9.06
C ASN A 328 11.37 -17.28 7.54
N GLY A 329 12.46 -17.86 7.01
CA GLY A 329 12.63 -18.04 5.57
C GLY A 329 11.56 -18.93 4.93
N GLN A 330 11.08 -19.97 5.64
CA GLN A 330 9.94 -20.78 5.17
C GLN A 330 8.64 -19.96 5.13
N ILE A 331 8.41 -19.08 6.10
CA ILE A 331 7.26 -18.17 6.11
C ILE A 331 7.39 -17.18 4.95
N ALA A 332 8.56 -16.54 4.78
CA ALA A 332 8.85 -15.62 3.69
C ALA A 332 8.59 -16.26 2.32
N ARG A 333 9.06 -17.49 2.11
CA ARG A 333 8.80 -18.26 0.91
C ARG A 333 7.30 -18.52 0.69
N SER A 334 6.59 -18.96 1.73
CA SER A 334 5.15 -19.23 1.66
C SER A 334 4.33 -17.99 1.29
N ILE A 335 4.76 -16.82 1.78
CA ILE A 335 4.15 -15.54 1.39
C ILE A 335 4.47 -15.24 -0.08
N ALA A 336 5.75 -15.26 -0.46
CA ALA A 336 6.19 -14.92 -1.82
C ALA A 336 5.59 -15.83 -2.90
N GLU A 337 5.42 -17.12 -2.63
CA GLU A 337 4.76 -18.07 -3.53
C GLU A 337 3.31 -17.68 -3.87
N GLN A 338 2.61 -16.98 -2.99
CA GLN A 338 1.22 -16.54 -3.16
C GLN A 338 1.09 -15.13 -3.76
N THR A 339 2.20 -14.43 -3.96
CA THR A 339 2.23 -13.08 -4.52
C THR A 339 2.54 -13.06 -6.00
N ALA A 340 3.18 -14.09 -6.53
CA ALA A 340 3.56 -14.17 -7.93
C ALA A 340 2.35 -14.20 -8.87
N VAL A 341 2.43 -13.42 -9.95
CA VAL A 341 1.35 -13.23 -10.92
C VAL A 341 1.70 -13.90 -12.25
N LEU A 342 0.92 -14.87 -12.67
CA LEU A 342 1.04 -15.46 -14.00
C LEU A 342 0.38 -14.53 -15.01
N LEU A 343 1.21 -13.81 -15.81
CA LEU A 343 0.72 -12.84 -16.78
C LEU A 343 0.34 -13.46 -18.11
N LYS A 344 1.05 -14.50 -18.53
CA LYS A 344 0.79 -15.20 -19.80
C LYS A 344 1.16 -16.68 -19.67
N ASN A 345 0.36 -17.57 -20.27
CA ASN A 345 0.63 -19.00 -20.31
C ASN A 345 0.01 -19.64 -21.57
N GLN A 346 0.64 -19.42 -22.70
CA GLN A 346 0.13 -19.90 -23.99
C GLN A 346 0.31 -21.42 -24.10
N GLY A 347 -0.76 -22.11 -24.46
CA GLY A 347 -0.77 -23.56 -24.65
C GLY A 347 -0.51 -24.34 -23.36
N ASP A 348 -0.81 -23.75 -22.21
CA ASP A 348 -0.55 -24.32 -20.87
C ASP A 348 0.91 -24.79 -20.70
N LEU A 349 1.89 -24.00 -21.21
CA LEU A 349 3.32 -24.27 -21.12
C LEU A 349 3.76 -24.48 -19.66
N LEU A 350 3.29 -23.64 -18.78
CA LEU A 350 3.46 -23.78 -17.34
C LEU A 350 2.27 -24.52 -16.71
N PRO A 351 2.49 -25.38 -15.72
CA PRO A 351 3.79 -25.71 -15.12
C PRO A 351 4.62 -26.64 -15.98
N LEU A 352 5.94 -26.49 -15.88
CA LEU A 352 6.91 -27.36 -16.54
C LEU A 352 6.84 -28.80 -16.02
N ASN A 353 6.95 -29.78 -16.92
CA ASN A 353 7.02 -31.17 -16.54
C ASN A 353 8.49 -31.63 -16.42
N ALA A 354 8.99 -31.77 -15.19
CA ALA A 354 10.36 -32.16 -14.92
C ALA A 354 10.80 -33.49 -15.55
N ALA A 355 9.85 -34.46 -15.74
CA ALA A 355 10.14 -35.75 -16.32
C ALA A 355 10.44 -35.68 -17.83
N SER A 356 10.06 -34.61 -18.53
CA SER A 356 10.26 -34.43 -19.97
C SER A 356 11.35 -33.41 -20.31
N ILE A 357 12.14 -32.96 -19.32
CA ILE A 357 13.17 -31.94 -19.47
C ILE A 357 14.51 -32.53 -19.08
N HIS A 358 15.53 -32.34 -19.94
CA HIS A 358 16.91 -32.81 -19.71
C HIS A 358 17.88 -31.65 -19.57
N SER A 359 17.53 -30.49 -20.14
CA SER A 359 18.37 -29.30 -20.11
C SER A 359 17.58 -28.01 -19.97
N ILE A 360 18.07 -27.10 -19.13
CA ILE A 360 17.53 -25.77 -18.92
C ILE A 360 18.61 -24.74 -19.12
N ALA A 361 18.38 -23.75 -19.97
CA ALA A 361 19.20 -22.56 -20.06
C ALA A 361 18.60 -21.47 -19.18
N LEU A 362 19.28 -21.11 -18.09
CA LEU A 362 18.96 -19.97 -17.23
C LEU A 362 19.75 -18.75 -17.73
N ILE A 363 19.05 -17.73 -18.23
CA ILE A 363 19.65 -16.61 -18.98
C ILE A 363 19.25 -15.29 -18.33
N GLY A 364 20.14 -14.34 -18.21
CA GLY A 364 19.84 -12.99 -17.77
C GLY A 364 21.06 -12.23 -17.26
N GLN A 365 20.85 -10.99 -16.85
CA GLN A 365 21.88 -10.24 -16.16
C GLN A 365 22.15 -10.83 -14.78
N SER A 366 23.38 -10.67 -14.28
CA SER A 366 23.79 -11.26 -12.99
C SER A 366 22.84 -10.91 -11.84
N THR A 367 22.34 -9.68 -11.81
CA THR A 367 21.40 -9.19 -10.78
C THR A 367 20.12 -10.04 -10.69
N TYR A 368 19.62 -10.59 -11.80
CA TYR A 368 18.33 -11.30 -11.86
C TYR A 368 18.48 -12.81 -12.02
N ALA A 369 19.53 -13.27 -12.71
CA ALA A 369 19.72 -14.68 -13.00
C ALA A 369 20.74 -15.38 -12.07
N ALA A 370 21.75 -14.65 -11.56
CA ALA A 370 22.80 -15.22 -10.71
C ALA A 370 22.68 -14.84 -9.23
N ALA A 371 21.95 -13.77 -8.89
CA ALA A 371 21.72 -13.32 -7.53
C ALA A 371 20.23 -13.43 -7.17
N ALA A 372 19.91 -13.56 -5.90
CA ALA A 372 18.55 -13.47 -5.42
C ALA A 372 18.05 -12.01 -5.43
N ALA A 373 16.83 -11.78 -5.90
CA ALA A 373 16.16 -10.50 -5.82
C ALA A 373 15.58 -10.34 -4.39
N SER A 374 16.32 -9.68 -3.52
CA SER A 374 16.01 -9.60 -2.10
C SER A 374 16.41 -8.27 -1.47
N GLY A 375 15.82 -7.96 -0.32
CA GLY A 375 16.25 -6.93 0.60
C GLY A 375 15.82 -5.50 0.25
N GLY A 376 15.03 -5.27 -0.81
CA GLY A 376 14.58 -3.91 -1.16
C GLY A 376 15.72 -2.94 -1.47
N GLY A 377 15.52 -1.62 -1.27
CA GLY A 377 16.50 -0.57 -1.56
C GLY A 377 16.38 0.66 -0.66
N GLY A 378 17.40 1.53 -0.69
CA GLY A 378 17.40 2.76 0.12
C GLY A 378 17.42 2.51 1.62
N SER A 379 16.70 3.32 2.37
CA SER A 379 16.61 3.21 3.84
C SER A 379 15.85 1.95 4.31
N SER A 380 15.02 1.35 3.47
CA SER A 380 14.31 0.10 3.77
C SER A 380 15.12 -1.17 3.49
N ARG A 381 16.38 -1.02 3.04
CA ARG A 381 17.21 -2.17 2.68
C ARG A 381 17.41 -3.12 3.85
N VAL A 382 17.05 -4.37 3.67
CA VAL A 382 17.32 -5.49 4.58
C VAL A 382 18.62 -6.18 4.18
N VAL A 383 19.43 -6.57 5.17
CA VAL A 383 20.56 -7.48 4.98
C VAL A 383 20.05 -8.89 5.27
N PRO A 384 19.89 -9.74 4.24
CA PRO A 384 19.32 -11.07 4.45
C PRO A 384 20.21 -11.97 5.29
N LEU A 385 19.61 -12.88 6.05
CA LEU A 385 20.33 -13.91 6.82
C LEU A 385 20.99 -14.94 5.90
N TYR A 386 20.36 -15.23 4.77
CA TYR A 386 20.86 -16.04 3.67
C TYR A 386 20.11 -15.69 2.39
N THR A 387 20.51 -16.24 1.26
CA THR A 387 19.76 -16.11 0.01
C THR A 387 19.80 -17.39 -0.80
N ILE A 388 18.73 -17.71 -1.51
CA ILE A 388 18.67 -18.80 -2.49
C ILE A 388 18.63 -18.19 -3.88
N THR A 389 19.69 -18.38 -4.65
CA THR A 389 19.76 -17.88 -6.02
C THR A 389 18.84 -18.67 -6.97
N PRO A 390 18.46 -18.10 -8.13
CA PRO A 390 17.65 -18.82 -9.14
C PRO A 390 18.24 -20.18 -9.56
N LEU A 391 19.54 -20.23 -9.74
CA LEU A 391 20.24 -21.49 -10.08
C LEU A 391 20.06 -22.52 -8.97
N GLN A 392 20.32 -22.17 -7.72
CA GLN A 392 20.15 -23.04 -6.56
C GLN A 392 18.70 -23.51 -6.41
N GLY A 393 17.72 -22.60 -6.56
CA GLY A 393 16.31 -22.93 -6.47
C GLY A 393 15.86 -23.94 -7.54
N LEU A 394 16.29 -23.75 -8.78
CA LEU A 394 16.02 -24.72 -9.87
C LEU A 394 16.63 -26.08 -9.55
N GLN A 395 17.89 -26.13 -9.10
CA GLN A 395 18.55 -27.37 -8.70
C GLN A 395 17.85 -28.08 -7.53
N ASN A 396 17.45 -27.31 -6.52
CA ASN A 396 16.71 -27.84 -5.35
C ASN A 396 15.40 -28.50 -5.79
N VAL A 397 14.62 -27.82 -6.63
CA VAL A 397 13.31 -28.33 -7.09
C VAL A 397 13.48 -29.54 -7.99
N LEU A 398 14.40 -29.51 -8.96
CA LEU A 398 14.68 -30.64 -9.83
C LEU A 398 15.11 -31.89 -9.02
N THR A 399 15.99 -31.71 -8.04
CA THR A 399 16.40 -32.77 -7.12
C THR A 399 15.21 -33.33 -6.34
N SER A 400 14.35 -32.47 -5.81
CA SER A 400 13.16 -32.88 -5.06
C SER A 400 12.15 -33.67 -5.90
N LEU A 401 12.12 -33.41 -7.21
CA LEU A 401 11.28 -34.14 -8.19
C LEU A 401 11.96 -35.36 -8.78
N GLY A 402 13.18 -35.71 -8.35
CA GLY A 402 13.96 -36.84 -8.88
C GLY A 402 14.41 -36.67 -10.33
N SER A 403 14.47 -35.41 -10.81
CA SER A 403 14.91 -35.10 -12.16
C SER A 403 16.43 -35.06 -12.27
N THR A 404 16.96 -35.52 -13.40
CA THR A 404 18.39 -35.44 -13.75
C THR A 404 18.69 -34.30 -14.71
N ALA A 405 17.73 -33.41 -14.94
CA ALA A 405 17.88 -32.26 -15.81
C ALA A 405 19.03 -31.35 -15.35
N THR A 406 19.82 -30.89 -16.27
CA THR A 406 20.93 -29.96 -16.01
C THR A 406 20.48 -28.51 -16.19
N VAL A 407 20.99 -27.61 -15.36
CA VAL A 407 20.74 -26.17 -15.47
C VAL A 407 22.04 -25.48 -15.80
N SER A 408 22.10 -24.82 -16.95
CA SER A 408 23.25 -24.02 -17.40
C SER A 408 22.92 -22.54 -17.25
N LEU A 409 23.72 -21.82 -16.45
CA LEU A 409 23.56 -20.37 -16.24
C LEU A 409 24.39 -19.61 -17.29
N LEU A 410 23.73 -18.72 -18.04
CA LEU A 410 24.37 -17.74 -18.93
C LEU A 410 24.12 -16.32 -18.38
N THR A 411 25.11 -15.73 -17.77
CA THR A 411 25.09 -14.32 -17.37
C THR A 411 25.43 -13.40 -18.53
N VAL A 412 24.63 -12.36 -18.71
CA VAL A 412 24.76 -11.39 -19.80
C VAL A 412 25.12 -10.03 -19.19
N PRO A 413 26.11 -9.29 -19.74
CA PRO A 413 26.46 -7.96 -19.23
C PRO A 413 25.35 -6.94 -19.47
N THR A 414 25.36 -5.83 -18.73
CA THR A 414 24.38 -4.74 -18.82
C THR A 414 24.35 -4.05 -20.20
N ASN A 415 25.49 -4.08 -20.93
CA ASN A 415 25.58 -3.59 -22.30
C ASN A 415 26.04 -4.76 -23.21
N PRO A 416 25.13 -5.65 -23.62
CA PRO A 416 25.49 -6.83 -24.38
C PRO A 416 25.97 -6.49 -25.78
N THR A 417 27.08 -7.11 -26.18
CA THR A 417 27.56 -7.07 -27.57
C THR A 417 26.77 -8.01 -28.46
N ALA A 418 26.91 -7.90 -29.78
CA ALA A 418 26.32 -8.84 -30.73
C ALA A 418 26.70 -10.30 -30.43
N ALA A 419 27.97 -10.53 -30.00
CA ALA A 419 28.43 -11.86 -29.60
C ALA A 419 27.74 -12.38 -28.35
N ASN A 420 27.46 -11.51 -27.37
CA ASN A 420 26.67 -11.89 -26.18
C ASN A 420 25.26 -12.27 -26.58
N LEU A 421 24.59 -11.50 -27.45
CA LEU A 421 23.22 -11.79 -27.90
C LEU A 421 23.19 -13.07 -28.76
N ALA A 422 24.16 -13.33 -29.60
CA ALA A 422 24.31 -14.59 -30.31
C ALA A 422 24.48 -15.80 -29.36
N ALA A 423 25.22 -15.63 -28.26
CA ALA A 423 25.35 -16.65 -27.21
C ALA A 423 24.02 -16.91 -26.51
N VAL A 424 23.22 -15.87 -26.27
CA VAL A 424 21.84 -15.99 -25.72
C VAL A 424 20.95 -16.84 -26.65
N THR A 425 20.93 -16.51 -27.95
CA THR A 425 20.17 -17.26 -28.95
C THR A 425 20.62 -18.74 -29.00
N ALA A 426 21.94 -18.98 -29.00
CA ALA A 426 22.48 -20.34 -29.02
C ALA A 426 22.13 -21.14 -27.75
N ALA A 427 22.22 -20.51 -26.56
CA ALA A 427 21.86 -21.17 -25.31
C ALA A 427 20.37 -21.50 -25.24
N ALA A 428 19.51 -20.57 -25.67
CA ALA A 428 18.07 -20.80 -25.72
C ALA A 428 17.67 -21.87 -26.74
N ALA A 429 18.32 -21.95 -27.90
CA ALA A 429 18.07 -22.96 -28.91
C ALA A 429 18.58 -24.35 -28.51
N GLY A 430 19.67 -24.43 -27.75
CA GLY A 430 20.33 -25.66 -27.33
C GLY A 430 19.72 -26.36 -26.10
N ALA A 431 18.75 -25.75 -25.45
CA ALA A 431 18.12 -26.30 -24.24
C ALA A 431 16.67 -26.72 -24.49
N ASP A 432 16.17 -27.70 -23.73
CA ASP A 432 14.76 -28.08 -23.76
C ASP A 432 13.86 -26.94 -23.30
N VAL A 433 14.35 -26.14 -22.33
CA VAL A 433 13.63 -24.97 -21.79
C VAL A 433 14.60 -23.79 -21.68
N ALA A 434 14.19 -22.63 -22.13
CA ALA A 434 14.90 -21.37 -21.88
C ALA A 434 14.15 -20.55 -20.83
N ILE A 435 14.78 -20.26 -19.71
CA ILE A 435 14.25 -19.38 -18.65
C ILE A 435 15.05 -18.08 -18.70
N VAL A 436 14.38 -17.01 -19.09
CA VAL A 436 14.96 -15.65 -19.12
C VAL A 436 14.54 -14.90 -17.86
N MET A 437 15.53 -14.38 -17.11
CA MET A 437 15.30 -13.56 -15.94
C MET A 437 15.59 -12.10 -16.27
N ALA A 438 14.61 -11.24 -16.04
CA ALA A 438 14.72 -9.79 -16.25
C ALA A 438 14.04 -9.04 -15.11
N GLY A 439 14.25 -7.73 -15.00
CA GLY A 439 13.59 -6.96 -13.97
C GLY A 439 14.13 -5.55 -13.79
N VAL A 440 13.64 -4.89 -12.75
CA VAL A 440 14.01 -3.53 -12.36
C VAL A 440 14.32 -3.46 -10.87
N VAL A 441 15.53 -3.03 -10.54
CA VAL A 441 15.86 -2.63 -9.18
C VAL A 441 15.41 -1.18 -8.99
N THR A 442 14.54 -0.95 -8.04
CA THR A 442 14.09 0.38 -7.63
C THR A 442 14.61 0.71 -6.23
N SER A 443 14.79 1.97 -5.93
CA SER A 443 15.36 2.41 -4.66
C SER A 443 14.90 3.81 -4.30
N GLU A 444 14.88 4.09 -3.02
CA GLU A 444 14.75 5.43 -2.50
C GLU A 444 15.81 6.39 -3.05
N GLY A 445 15.44 7.65 -3.25
CA GLY A 445 16.30 8.75 -3.66
C GLY A 445 16.27 9.05 -5.16
N SER A 446 15.72 8.16 -6.00
CA SER A 446 15.60 8.42 -7.44
C SER A 446 14.48 7.63 -8.09
N ASP A 447 13.71 8.29 -8.94
CA ASP A 447 12.75 7.64 -9.82
C ASP A 447 13.45 7.01 -11.02
N ARG A 448 12.82 6.02 -11.64
CA ARG A 448 13.28 5.39 -12.88
C ARG A 448 13.23 6.41 -14.02
N PRO A 449 14.20 6.38 -14.95
CA PRO A 449 14.20 7.29 -16.10
C PRO A 449 13.09 6.98 -17.11
N SER A 450 12.61 5.73 -17.16
CA SER A 450 11.53 5.28 -18.04
C SER A 450 10.86 4.02 -17.49
N LEU A 451 9.72 3.65 -18.08
CA LEU A 451 9.03 2.39 -17.80
C LEU A 451 9.63 1.18 -18.54
N ALA A 452 10.57 1.37 -19.46
CA ALA A 452 11.25 0.27 -20.13
C ALA A 452 12.20 -0.48 -19.17
N LEU A 453 12.46 -1.75 -19.46
CA LEU A 453 13.46 -2.52 -18.75
C LEU A 453 14.85 -1.86 -18.95
N PRO A 454 15.60 -1.62 -17.86
CA PRO A 454 16.91 -0.97 -17.97
C PRO A 454 17.99 -1.88 -18.58
N ASN A 455 19.16 -1.28 -18.91
CA ASN A 455 20.38 -2.03 -19.24
C ASN A 455 20.23 -2.98 -20.45
N ASN A 456 19.46 -2.59 -21.46
CA ASN A 456 19.25 -3.35 -22.69
C ASN A 456 18.68 -4.77 -22.50
N GLN A 457 17.88 -5.00 -21.46
CA GLN A 457 17.28 -6.31 -21.21
C GLN A 457 16.29 -6.72 -22.30
N ASP A 458 15.60 -5.77 -22.94
CA ASP A 458 14.74 -6.05 -24.11
C ASP A 458 15.51 -6.73 -25.24
N ALA A 459 16.78 -6.37 -25.46
CA ALA A 459 17.62 -7.02 -26.46
C ALA A 459 17.97 -8.48 -26.08
N ILE A 460 18.18 -8.75 -24.78
CA ILE A 460 18.42 -10.10 -24.27
C ILE A 460 17.17 -10.97 -24.47
N ILE A 461 15.99 -10.46 -24.11
CA ILE A 461 14.71 -11.15 -24.30
C ILE A 461 14.48 -11.43 -25.79
N THR A 462 14.68 -10.42 -26.65
CA THR A 462 14.54 -10.55 -28.11
C THR A 462 15.48 -11.61 -28.67
N ALA A 463 16.74 -11.66 -28.21
CA ALA A 463 17.71 -12.67 -28.62
C ALA A 463 17.30 -14.08 -28.20
N ALA A 464 16.71 -14.26 -27.01
CA ALA A 464 16.18 -15.55 -26.57
C ALA A 464 14.96 -15.97 -27.39
N ILE A 465 14.08 -15.04 -27.74
CA ILE A 465 12.92 -15.31 -28.63
C ILE A 465 13.37 -15.73 -30.01
N ALA A 466 14.45 -15.11 -30.56
CA ALA A 466 14.99 -15.44 -31.86
C ALA A 466 15.50 -16.90 -31.98
N ALA A 467 15.71 -17.60 -30.88
CA ALA A 467 15.99 -19.02 -30.84
C ALA A 467 14.82 -19.91 -31.29
N ASN A 468 13.61 -19.36 -31.35
CA ASN A 468 12.36 -20.07 -31.64
C ASN A 468 12.13 -21.30 -30.77
N ASN A 469 12.61 -21.28 -29.52
CA ASN A 469 12.33 -22.34 -28.56
C ASN A 469 10.89 -22.18 -28.03
N PRO A 470 9.97 -23.13 -28.30
CA PRO A 470 8.57 -23.04 -27.88
C PRO A 470 8.39 -23.10 -26.36
N ARG A 471 9.44 -23.48 -25.63
CA ARG A 471 9.47 -23.51 -24.14
C ARG A 471 10.30 -22.37 -23.59
N THR A 472 10.15 -21.16 -24.15
CA THR A 472 10.76 -19.94 -23.59
C THR A 472 9.84 -19.36 -22.53
N VAL A 473 10.34 -19.22 -21.31
CA VAL A 473 9.66 -18.64 -20.16
C VAL A 473 10.38 -17.39 -19.73
N LEU A 474 9.66 -16.30 -19.55
CA LEU A 474 10.19 -15.06 -18.95
C LEU A 474 9.72 -14.95 -17.51
N VAL A 475 10.67 -14.70 -16.62
CA VAL A 475 10.40 -14.36 -15.22
C VAL A 475 10.83 -12.91 -14.99
N LEU A 476 9.89 -12.09 -14.60
CA LEU A 476 10.11 -10.69 -14.24
C LEU A 476 10.31 -10.55 -12.73
N LYS A 477 11.21 -9.64 -12.36
CA LYS A 477 11.54 -9.31 -10.97
C LYS A 477 11.54 -7.80 -10.83
N ASP A 478 10.34 -7.25 -10.71
CA ASP A 478 10.10 -5.83 -10.79
C ASP A 478 9.63 -5.24 -9.45
N GLY A 479 9.90 -3.95 -9.28
CA GLY A 479 9.36 -3.15 -8.16
C GLY A 479 8.14 -2.32 -8.54
N ASP A 480 7.73 -2.37 -9.82
CA ASP A 480 6.52 -1.76 -10.40
C ASP A 480 6.38 -2.19 -11.87
N ALA A 481 5.29 -1.75 -12.53
CA ALA A 481 4.98 -2.05 -13.91
C ALA A 481 6.11 -1.67 -14.89
N VAL A 482 6.30 -2.50 -15.92
CA VAL A 482 7.25 -2.29 -17.02
C VAL A 482 6.57 -2.40 -18.38
N LEU A 483 7.15 -1.75 -19.40
CA LEU A 483 6.75 -1.93 -20.80
C LEU A 483 7.26 -3.27 -21.32
N MET A 484 6.42 -3.97 -22.10
CA MET A 484 6.73 -5.30 -22.65
C MET A 484 6.54 -5.34 -24.17
N PRO A 485 7.42 -4.73 -24.96
CA PRO A 485 7.26 -4.67 -26.44
C PRO A 485 7.32 -6.06 -27.09
N TRP A 486 7.79 -7.05 -26.41
CA TRP A 486 7.97 -8.45 -26.84
C TRP A 486 6.86 -9.38 -26.34
N VAL A 487 5.85 -8.88 -25.61
CA VAL A 487 4.83 -9.69 -24.90
C VAL A 487 4.13 -10.73 -25.78
N ASP A 488 3.82 -10.39 -27.04
CA ASP A 488 3.11 -11.29 -27.95
C ASP A 488 3.97 -12.50 -28.35
N GLN A 489 5.28 -12.36 -28.33
CA GLN A 489 6.26 -13.36 -28.80
C GLN A 489 6.74 -14.31 -27.70
N VAL A 490 6.54 -13.99 -26.43
CA VAL A 490 6.94 -14.85 -25.28
C VAL A 490 5.78 -15.76 -24.92
N PRO A 491 5.94 -17.11 -24.92
CA PRO A 491 4.84 -18.04 -24.64
C PRO A 491 4.32 -17.97 -23.19
N ALA A 492 5.21 -17.80 -22.20
CA ALA A 492 4.84 -17.72 -20.79
C ALA A 492 5.60 -16.61 -20.05
N ILE A 493 4.89 -15.85 -19.22
CA ILE A 493 5.44 -14.74 -18.44
C ILE A 493 4.93 -14.87 -17.00
N LEU A 494 5.87 -14.95 -16.06
CA LEU A 494 5.63 -14.93 -14.62
C LEU A 494 6.21 -13.65 -14.02
N GLU A 495 5.38 -12.82 -13.40
CA GLU A 495 5.84 -11.73 -12.55
C GLU A 495 6.06 -12.27 -11.14
N ALA A 496 7.31 -12.36 -10.72
CA ALA A 496 7.69 -12.85 -9.41
C ALA A 496 7.98 -11.70 -8.42
N TRP A 497 7.96 -10.46 -8.89
CA TRP A 497 8.35 -9.29 -8.12
C TRP A 497 9.77 -9.41 -7.58
N ASN A 498 9.99 -8.88 -6.39
CA ASN A 498 11.19 -9.10 -5.59
C ASN A 498 10.83 -10.08 -4.46
N PRO A 499 11.07 -11.41 -4.62
CA PRO A 499 10.50 -12.43 -3.74
C PRO A 499 11.17 -12.53 -2.35
N GLY A 500 12.28 -11.81 -2.13
CA GLY A 500 13.03 -11.90 -0.89
C GLY A 500 14.12 -12.98 -0.89
N GLU A 501 14.55 -13.40 0.30
CA GLU A 501 15.72 -14.27 0.45
C GLU A 501 15.56 -15.67 -0.17
N GLU A 502 14.33 -16.15 -0.32
CA GLU A 502 13.98 -17.44 -0.90
C GLU A 502 13.69 -17.40 -2.42
N ASP A 503 14.08 -16.31 -3.11
CA ASP A 503 13.79 -16.04 -4.53
C ASP A 503 13.89 -17.28 -5.42
N GLY A 504 15.01 -17.98 -5.41
CA GLY A 504 15.24 -19.13 -6.28
C GLY A 504 14.25 -20.26 -6.03
N ASN A 505 13.96 -20.59 -4.77
CA ASN A 505 12.99 -21.63 -4.42
C ASN A 505 11.56 -21.20 -4.81
N VAL A 506 11.17 -19.94 -4.57
CA VAL A 506 9.85 -19.41 -4.95
C VAL A 506 9.61 -19.56 -6.44
N VAL A 507 10.52 -19.03 -7.26
CA VAL A 507 10.40 -19.06 -8.72
C VAL A 507 10.38 -20.51 -9.24
N ALA A 508 11.31 -21.35 -8.79
CA ALA A 508 11.39 -22.72 -9.26
C ALA A 508 10.13 -23.54 -8.91
N ARG A 509 9.61 -23.40 -7.69
CA ARG A 509 8.41 -24.13 -7.25
C ARG A 509 7.15 -23.71 -8.02
N LEU A 510 7.05 -22.44 -8.38
CA LEU A 510 6.01 -21.94 -9.28
C LEU A 510 6.16 -22.52 -10.68
N LEU A 511 7.35 -22.42 -11.29
CA LEU A 511 7.60 -22.90 -12.65
C LEU A 511 7.31 -24.39 -12.83
N PHE A 512 7.59 -25.22 -11.82
CA PHE A 512 7.34 -26.66 -11.85
C PHE A 512 5.99 -27.08 -11.24
N GLY A 513 5.13 -26.13 -10.86
CA GLY A 513 3.76 -26.38 -10.39
C GLY A 513 3.64 -27.07 -9.04
N LEU A 514 4.68 -26.98 -8.19
CA LEU A 514 4.59 -27.33 -6.78
C LEU A 514 3.71 -26.35 -6.01
N VAL A 515 3.58 -25.14 -6.58
CA VAL A 515 2.63 -24.12 -6.16
C VAL A 515 1.91 -23.58 -7.40
N ASN A 516 0.62 -23.36 -7.29
CA ASN A 516 -0.19 -22.75 -8.34
C ASN A 516 -0.20 -21.22 -8.13
N PRO A 517 0.22 -20.40 -9.10
CA PRO A 517 0.17 -18.93 -8.98
C PRO A 517 -1.23 -18.46 -8.64
N SER A 518 -1.34 -17.51 -7.71
CA SER A 518 -2.62 -16.98 -7.26
C SER A 518 -2.60 -15.45 -7.08
N GLY A 519 -1.46 -14.81 -7.29
CA GLY A 519 -1.30 -13.37 -7.22
C GLY A 519 -2.12 -12.64 -8.28
N LYS A 520 -2.49 -11.40 -7.96
CA LYS A 520 -3.19 -10.46 -8.84
C LYS A 520 -2.43 -9.15 -8.88
N LEU A 521 -2.37 -8.49 -10.04
CA LEU A 521 -1.62 -7.23 -10.19
C LEU A 521 -2.18 -6.13 -9.28
N PRO A 522 -1.37 -5.55 -8.39
CA PRO A 522 -1.75 -4.40 -7.57
C PRO A 522 -1.57 -3.06 -8.28
N VAL A 523 -1.05 -3.09 -9.52
CA VAL A 523 -0.84 -1.95 -10.42
C VAL A 523 -1.21 -2.32 -11.83
N THR A 524 -1.63 -1.34 -12.62
CA THR A 524 -1.95 -1.49 -14.04
C THR A 524 -0.68 -1.44 -14.89
N TYR A 525 -0.49 -2.39 -15.78
CA TYR A 525 0.62 -2.41 -16.74
C TYR A 525 0.21 -1.70 -18.04
N PRO A 526 0.86 -0.58 -18.41
CA PRO A 526 0.56 0.16 -19.63
C PRO A 526 1.08 -0.55 -20.87
N LYS A 527 0.42 -0.30 -22.03
CA LYS A 527 0.99 -0.67 -23.34
C LYS A 527 2.08 0.32 -23.75
N LEU A 528 1.83 1.61 -23.55
CA LEU A 528 2.73 2.70 -23.88
C LEU A 528 2.92 3.63 -22.68
N ALA A 529 4.07 4.25 -22.57
CA ALA A 529 4.33 5.23 -21.52
C ALA A 529 3.39 6.45 -21.57
N SER A 530 2.88 6.79 -22.77
CA SER A 530 1.89 7.86 -22.96
C SER A 530 0.50 7.54 -22.42
N ASP A 531 0.22 6.26 -22.13
CA ASP A 531 -1.10 5.82 -21.67
C ASP A 531 -1.31 6.07 -20.17
N THR A 532 -0.24 6.45 -19.46
CA THR A 532 -0.29 6.65 -18.00
C THR A 532 -0.93 8.00 -17.63
N PRO A 533 -1.59 8.09 -16.48
CA PRO A 533 -2.16 9.36 -16.00
C PRO A 533 -1.11 10.44 -15.77
N THR A 534 0.15 10.07 -15.55
CA THR A 534 1.28 10.94 -15.23
C THR A 534 2.14 11.31 -16.44
N SER A 535 1.63 11.13 -17.65
CA SER A 535 2.31 11.48 -18.91
C SER A 535 2.50 13.00 -19.13
N LEU A 536 1.72 13.85 -18.45
CA LEU A 536 1.84 15.31 -18.53
C LEU A 536 2.88 15.84 -17.55
N VAL A 537 3.70 16.81 -17.97
CA VAL A 537 4.82 17.34 -17.19
C VAL A 537 4.39 17.97 -15.86
N GLU A 538 3.24 18.62 -15.79
CA GLU A 538 2.72 19.19 -14.54
C GLU A 538 2.31 18.11 -13.52
N ARG A 539 2.02 16.89 -13.99
CA ARG A 539 1.70 15.72 -13.14
C ARG A 539 2.96 14.99 -12.70
N TYR A 540 3.95 14.89 -13.60
CA TYR A 540 5.26 14.31 -13.31
C TYR A 540 6.31 14.78 -14.35
N PRO A 541 7.48 15.24 -13.95
CA PRO A 541 7.97 15.38 -12.57
C PRO A 541 7.48 16.64 -11.87
N GLY A 542 6.61 17.41 -12.48
CA GLY A 542 6.13 18.70 -12.04
C GLY A 542 6.79 19.89 -12.76
N VAL A 543 6.27 21.08 -12.50
CA VAL A 543 6.77 22.35 -13.07
C VAL A 543 7.13 23.31 -11.95
N THR A 544 8.03 24.26 -12.21
CA THR A 544 8.37 25.29 -11.22
C THR A 544 7.38 26.44 -11.29
N ILE A 545 6.68 26.72 -10.18
CA ILE A 545 5.76 27.83 -10.03
C ILE A 545 6.26 28.72 -8.89
N GLY A 546 6.52 30.01 -9.16
CA GLY A 546 7.01 30.94 -8.16
C GLY A 546 8.34 30.53 -7.49
N GLY A 547 9.19 29.78 -8.20
CA GLY A 547 10.45 29.26 -7.65
C GLY A 547 10.33 27.95 -6.86
N VAL A 548 9.13 27.37 -6.73
CA VAL A 548 8.88 26.12 -6.02
C VAL A 548 8.53 25.02 -7.02
N PRO A 549 9.21 23.86 -7.01
CA PRO A 549 8.77 22.70 -7.77
C PRO A 549 7.34 22.35 -7.36
N THR A 550 6.42 22.27 -8.33
CA THR A 550 4.99 22.03 -8.08
C THR A 550 4.49 20.87 -8.92
N ILE A 551 3.84 19.95 -8.26
CA ILE A 551 3.26 18.75 -8.87
C ILE A 551 1.75 18.88 -8.73
N THR A 552 1.04 18.94 -9.87
CA THR A 552 -0.42 19.10 -9.86
C THR A 552 -1.09 17.76 -10.15
N TYR A 553 -1.90 17.28 -9.22
CA TYR A 553 -2.68 16.04 -9.40
C TYR A 553 -3.96 16.33 -10.20
N SER A 554 -3.75 16.84 -11.42
CA SER A 554 -4.85 17.27 -12.30
C SER A 554 -5.65 16.12 -12.92
N GLU A 555 -5.18 14.89 -12.81
CA GLU A 555 -5.94 13.68 -13.11
C GLU A 555 -7.05 13.40 -12.10
N ARG A 556 -6.98 14.02 -10.91
CA ARG A 556 -7.96 13.90 -9.83
C ARG A 556 -8.20 12.43 -9.44
N LEU A 557 -9.47 12.00 -9.31
CA LEU A 557 -9.84 10.62 -8.97
C LEU A 557 -9.42 9.58 -10.02
N GLN A 558 -8.96 10.01 -11.20
CA GLN A 558 -8.59 9.12 -12.29
C GLN A 558 -7.12 8.68 -12.18
N MET A 559 -6.77 7.96 -11.14
CA MET A 559 -5.45 7.36 -10.93
C MET A 559 -5.49 5.85 -11.14
N GLY A 560 -4.39 5.24 -11.61
CA GLY A 560 -4.29 3.80 -11.83
C GLY A 560 -5.37 3.31 -12.82
N TYR A 561 -5.96 2.14 -12.57
CA TYR A 561 -7.00 1.56 -13.45
C TYR A 561 -8.20 2.49 -13.66
N ARG A 562 -8.49 3.41 -12.72
CA ARG A 562 -9.57 4.39 -12.85
C ARG A 562 -9.35 5.34 -14.03
N TRP A 563 -8.08 5.65 -14.33
CA TRP A 563 -7.70 6.43 -15.51
C TRP A 563 -8.00 5.66 -16.80
N TYR A 564 -7.55 4.40 -16.89
CA TYR A 564 -7.76 3.58 -18.06
C TYR A 564 -9.24 3.39 -18.37
N ASP A 565 -10.04 3.13 -17.33
CA ASP A 565 -11.50 3.04 -17.44
C ASP A 565 -12.13 4.36 -17.93
N ALA A 566 -11.76 5.49 -17.34
CA ALA A 566 -12.33 6.79 -17.65
C ALA A 566 -11.94 7.29 -19.05
N GLN A 567 -10.73 6.98 -19.51
CA GLN A 567 -10.24 7.36 -20.83
C GLN A 567 -10.58 6.32 -21.93
N GLY A 568 -11.15 5.17 -21.56
CA GLY A 568 -11.42 4.09 -22.52
C GLY A 568 -10.14 3.47 -23.11
N ILE A 569 -9.03 3.52 -22.38
CA ILE A 569 -7.74 2.96 -22.80
C ILE A 569 -7.64 1.51 -22.31
N ALA A 570 -7.36 0.57 -23.21
CA ALA A 570 -7.10 -0.81 -22.84
C ALA A 570 -5.63 -0.96 -22.40
N PRO A 571 -5.33 -1.24 -21.12
CA PRO A 571 -3.97 -1.48 -20.67
C PRO A 571 -3.40 -2.78 -21.24
N LEU A 572 -2.10 -3.04 -21.02
CA LEU A 572 -1.50 -4.32 -21.38
C LEU A 572 -2.03 -5.41 -20.44
N PHE A 573 -1.95 -5.18 -19.11
CA PHE A 573 -2.60 -6.00 -18.09
C PHE A 573 -3.29 -5.06 -17.10
N PRO A 574 -4.60 -5.26 -16.85
CA PRO A 574 -5.33 -4.39 -15.93
C PRO A 574 -5.03 -4.72 -14.46
N PHE A 575 -5.26 -3.77 -13.57
CA PHE A 575 -5.29 -4.00 -12.13
C PHE A 575 -6.15 -5.22 -11.77
N GLY A 576 -5.68 -6.02 -10.82
CA GLY A 576 -6.37 -7.23 -10.37
C GLY A 576 -6.21 -8.44 -11.30
N TYR A 577 -5.48 -8.32 -12.42
CA TYR A 577 -5.24 -9.41 -13.36
C TYR A 577 -4.25 -10.44 -12.81
N GLY A 578 -4.46 -11.72 -13.16
CA GLY A 578 -3.55 -12.82 -12.89
C GLY A 578 -4.20 -14.14 -13.24
N LEU A 579 -3.44 -14.97 -13.97
CA LEU A 579 -3.84 -16.33 -14.38
C LEU A 579 -3.51 -17.35 -13.30
N SER A 580 -4.04 -18.57 -13.50
CA SER A 580 -3.76 -19.75 -12.65
C SER A 580 -3.51 -20.97 -13.54
N TYR A 581 -2.87 -22.01 -13.02
CA TYR A 581 -2.75 -23.32 -13.69
C TYR A 581 -4.06 -24.11 -13.67
N THR A 582 -5.12 -23.57 -13.09
CA THR A 582 -6.49 -24.10 -13.13
C THR A 582 -7.45 -23.03 -13.64
N LYS A 583 -8.72 -23.37 -13.78
CA LYS A 583 -9.75 -22.44 -14.30
C LYS A 583 -10.88 -22.32 -13.29
N PHE A 584 -11.37 -21.09 -13.12
CA PHE A 584 -12.48 -20.79 -12.21
C PHE A 584 -13.69 -20.28 -13.01
N ALA A 585 -14.87 -20.77 -12.64
CA ALA A 585 -16.14 -20.24 -13.13
C ALA A 585 -16.83 -19.45 -12.01
N TYR A 586 -17.40 -18.30 -12.37
CA TYR A 586 -18.17 -17.44 -11.44
C TYR A 586 -19.65 -17.53 -11.80
N GLY A 587 -20.48 -17.78 -10.79
CA GLY A 587 -21.93 -17.64 -10.91
C GLY A 587 -22.37 -16.18 -10.90
N PRO A 588 -23.65 -15.91 -11.17
CA PRO A 588 -24.19 -14.56 -11.18
C PRO A 588 -24.11 -13.90 -9.80
N VAL A 589 -23.75 -12.62 -9.78
CA VAL A 589 -23.75 -11.83 -8.55
C VAL A 589 -25.16 -11.45 -8.16
N GLN A 590 -25.46 -11.54 -6.86
CA GLN A 590 -26.72 -11.12 -6.23
C GLN A 590 -26.43 -10.06 -5.17
N VAL A 591 -27.33 -9.10 -5.04
CA VAL A 591 -27.19 -7.97 -4.10
C VAL A 591 -28.47 -7.87 -3.26
N THR A 592 -28.31 -7.82 -1.93
CA THR A 592 -29.42 -7.73 -0.99
C THR A 592 -29.09 -6.79 0.17
N PRO A 593 -29.95 -5.82 0.51
CA PRO A 593 -31.16 -5.43 -0.20
C PRO A 593 -30.85 -4.73 -1.55
N ALA A 594 -31.78 -4.76 -2.48
CA ALA A 594 -31.67 -4.04 -3.75
C ALA A 594 -31.85 -2.52 -3.56
N THR A 595 -32.36 -2.08 -2.41
CA THR A 595 -32.52 -0.68 -2.02
C THR A 595 -32.02 -0.49 -0.62
N THR A 596 -31.16 0.51 -0.40
CA THR A 596 -30.58 0.88 0.90
C THR A 596 -30.68 2.40 1.10
N ASP A 597 -30.73 2.83 2.35
CA ASP A 597 -30.64 4.24 2.75
C ASP A 597 -29.21 4.80 2.72
N GLY A 598 -28.22 3.97 2.39
CA GLY A 598 -26.79 4.31 2.45
C GLY A 598 -26.18 4.18 3.86
N THR A 599 -26.92 3.68 4.84
CA THR A 599 -26.44 3.37 6.21
C THR A 599 -26.56 1.89 6.56
N THR A 600 -27.38 1.16 5.81
CA THR A 600 -27.61 -0.28 5.97
C THR A 600 -26.64 -1.08 5.09
N PRO A 601 -25.94 -2.08 5.64
CA PRO A 601 -25.04 -2.94 4.87
C PRO A 601 -25.73 -3.65 3.71
N VAL A 602 -25.00 -3.80 2.62
CA VAL A 602 -25.44 -4.50 1.41
C VAL A 602 -24.64 -5.80 1.29
N THR A 603 -25.35 -6.93 1.23
CA THR A 603 -24.75 -8.26 1.04
C THR A 603 -24.62 -8.56 -0.44
N VAL A 604 -23.43 -9.02 -0.85
CA VAL A 604 -23.10 -9.47 -2.19
C VAL A 604 -22.83 -10.97 -2.15
N GLN A 605 -23.57 -11.77 -2.94
CA GLN A 605 -23.41 -13.21 -3.00
C GLN A 605 -23.18 -13.72 -4.44
N PHE A 606 -22.34 -14.68 -4.58
CA PHE A 606 -22.05 -15.38 -5.86
C PHE A 606 -21.37 -16.71 -5.58
N THR A 607 -21.30 -17.59 -6.58
CA THR A 607 -20.55 -18.85 -6.47
C THR A 607 -19.23 -18.76 -7.23
N VAL A 608 -18.21 -19.45 -6.72
CA VAL A 608 -16.94 -19.70 -7.41
C VAL A 608 -16.74 -21.19 -7.47
N GLN A 609 -16.42 -21.72 -8.64
CA GLN A 609 -16.14 -23.14 -8.86
C GLN A 609 -14.78 -23.32 -9.54
N ASN A 610 -13.96 -24.22 -9.06
CA ASN A 610 -12.78 -24.69 -9.78
C ASN A 610 -13.21 -25.72 -10.83
N VAL A 611 -13.21 -25.31 -12.11
CA VAL A 611 -13.62 -26.15 -13.25
C VAL A 611 -12.41 -26.81 -13.94
N GLY A 612 -11.21 -26.62 -13.42
CA GLY A 612 -9.99 -27.24 -13.93
C GLY A 612 -9.61 -28.51 -13.18
N THR A 613 -8.36 -28.95 -13.40
CA THR A 613 -7.86 -30.25 -12.92
C THR A 613 -6.86 -30.16 -11.76
N ARG A 614 -6.52 -28.96 -11.32
CA ARG A 614 -5.57 -28.69 -10.22
C ARG A 614 -6.23 -27.89 -9.13
N ALA A 615 -5.81 -28.11 -7.88
CA ALA A 615 -6.15 -27.19 -6.80
C ALA A 615 -5.52 -25.82 -7.06
N GLY A 616 -6.21 -24.76 -6.64
CA GLY A 616 -5.72 -23.41 -6.80
C GLY A 616 -6.54 -22.38 -6.04
N ALA A 617 -6.01 -21.18 -5.95
CA ALA A 617 -6.73 -20.05 -5.37
C ALA A 617 -7.03 -19.00 -6.45
N ASP A 618 -8.14 -18.27 -6.26
CA ASP A 618 -8.54 -17.13 -7.08
C ASP A 618 -9.06 -16.00 -6.20
N VAL A 619 -9.14 -14.80 -6.76
CA VAL A 619 -9.57 -13.58 -6.05
C VAL A 619 -10.71 -12.93 -6.82
N PRO A 620 -11.97 -13.34 -6.59
CA PRO A 620 -13.12 -12.58 -7.06
C PRO A 620 -13.15 -11.20 -6.41
N GLN A 621 -13.25 -10.16 -7.25
CA GLN A 621 -13.18 -8.75 -6.88
C GLN A 621 -14.55 -8.10 -7.07
N ILE A 622 -14.96 -7.26 -6.13
CA ILE A 622 -16.20 -6.49 -6.22
C ILE A 622 -15.86 -5.03 -6.43
N TYR A 623 -16.35 -4.50 -7.54
CA TYR A 623 -16.27 -3.08 -7.86
C TYR A 623 -17.66 -2.46 -7.79
N VAL A 624 -17.71 -1.17 -7.49
CA VAL A 624 -18.94 -0.37 -7.53
C VAL A 624 -18.78 0.79 -8.51
N GLY A 625 -19.72 0.89 -9.44
CA GLY A 625 -19.88 2.05 -10.31
C GLY A 625 -21.05 2.91 -9.83
N PHE A 626 -20.84 4.21 -9.81
CA PHE A 626 -21.80 5.22 -9.39
C PHE A 626 -22.47 5.86 -10.60
N ASN A 627 -23.52 6.66 -10.35
CA ASN A 627 -24.06 7.49 -11.38
C ASN A 627 -22.97 8.47 -11.90
N PRO A 628 -22.74 8.57 -13.23
CA PRO A 628 -21.71 9.43 -13.79
C PRO A 628 -21.78 10.91 -13.36
N LEU A 629 -22.97 11.42 -13.04
CA LEU A 629 -23.16 12.80 -12.58
C LEU A 629 -22.55 13.09 -11.20
N ILE A 630 -22.20 12.06 -10.43
CA ILE A 630 -21.48 12.21 -9.15
C ILE A 630 -20.00 12.58 -9.38
N GLY A 631 -19.47 12.39 -10.61
CA GLY A 631 -18.09 12.68 -10.95
C GLY A 631 -17.08 11.64 -10.44
N GLU A 632 -17.57 10.43 -10.08
CA GLU A 632 -16.72 9.29 -9.78
C GLU A 632 -16.14 8.67 -11.05
N PRO A 633 -14.98 7.97 -10.96
CA PRO A 633 -14.53 7.05 -11.98
C PRO A 633 -15.61 6.01 -12.34
N PRO A 634 -15.56 5.40 -13.52
CA PRO A 634 -16.56 4.42 -13.94
C PRO A 634 -16.83 3.28 -12.96
N LYS A 635 -15.79 2.87 -12.22
CA LYS A 635 -15.89 1.94 -11.10
C LYS A 635 -14.69 2.08 -10.15
N ARG A 636 -14.88 1.62 -8.91
CA ARG A 636 -13.80 1.48 -7.92
C ARG A 636 -13.92 0.16 -7.16
N LEU A 637 -12.78 -0.44 -6.80
CA LEU A 637 -12.73 -1.61 -5.94
C LEU A 637 -13.33 -1.26 -4.57
N VAL A 638 -14.13 -2.16 -4.01
CA VAL A 638 -14.72 -1.97 -2.67
C VAL A 638 -14.48 -3.13 -1.73
N THR A 639 -14.36 -4.35 -2.26
CA THR A 639 -14.03 -5.55 -1.47
C THR A 639 -13.66 -6.72 -2.38
N TRP A 640 -13.08 -7.77 -1.81
CA TRP A 640 -12.72 -9.01 -2.51
C TRP A 640 -12.67 -10.19 -1.52
N LYS A 641 -12.48 -11.39 -2.05
CA LYS A 641 -12.22 -12.57 -1.24
C LYS A 641 -11.27 -13.52 -1.96
N LYS A 642 -10.17 -13.88 -1.34
CA LYS A 642 -9.35 -15.00 -1.81
C LYS A 642 -10.01 -16.30 -1.43
N VAL A 643 -10.19 -17.21 -2.41
CA VAL A 643 -10.80 -18.52 -2.22
C VAL A 643 -9.84 -19.60 -2.76
N THR A 644 -9.68 -20.71 -2.01
CA THR A 644 -8.85 -21.84 -2.43
C THR A 644 -9.77 -23.05 -2.62
N LEU A 645 -9.73 -23.65 -3.81
CA LEU A 645 -10.65 -24.73 -4.19
C LEU A 645 -9.91 -25.92 -4.83
N ASN A 646 -10.31 -27.12 -4.47
CA ASN A 646 -9.89 -28.33 -5.13
C ASN A 646 -10.59 -28.50 -6.50
N PRO A 647 -10.10 -29.34 -7.41
CA PRO A 647 -10.79 -29.63 -8.67
C PRO A 647 -12.25 -30.04 -8.47
N GLY A 648 -13.16 -29.37 -9.19
CA GLY A 648 -14.61 -29.58 -9.10
C GLY A 648 -15.30 -28.95 -7.90
N GLU A 649 -14.55 -28.45 -6.91
CA GLU A 649 -15.11 -27.81 -5.72
C GLU A 649 -15.77 -26.47 -6.06
N GLN A 650 -16.92 -26.21 -5.43
CA GLN A 650 -17.66 -24.96 -5.54
C GLN A 650 -17.89 -24.36 -4.16
N GLN A 651 -17.75 -23.05 -4.05
CA GLN A 651 -18.00 -22.29 -2.82
C GLN A 651 -19.00 -21.16 -3.08
N LEU A 652 -19.97 -20.99 -2.18
CA LEU A 652 -20.76 -19.75 -2.09
C LEU A 652 -19.94 -18.71 -1.34
N VAL A 653 -19.66 -17.60 -2.00
CA VAL A 653 -18.98 -16.44 -1.42
C VAL A 653 -20.02 -15.41 -1.01
N THR A 654 -19.94 -14.96 0.23
CA THR A 654 -20.75 -13.86 0.76
C THR A 654 -19.82 -12.76 1.24
N LEU A 655 -20.01 -11.55 0.71
CA LEU A 655 -19.31 -10.33 1.08
C LEU A 655 -20.29 -9.27 1.55
N THR A 656 -19.82 -8.36 2.38
CA THR A 656 -20.61 -7.24 2.88
C THR A 656 -19.98 -5.92 2.43
N ILE A 657 -20.77 -5.07 1.81
CA ILE A 657 -20.44 -3.67 1.58
C ILE A 657 -21.07 -2.91 2.75
N ASP A 658 -20.27 -2.56 3.75
CA ASP A 658 -20.74 -1.81 4.92
C ASP A 658 -20.52 -0.31 4.70
N PRO A 659 -21.60 0.49 4.58
CA PRO A 659 -21.48 1.94 4.42
C PRO A 659 -20.72 2.65 5.53
N LYS A 660 -20.65 2.04 6.73
CA LYS A 660 -19.99 2.60 7.93
C LYS A 660 -18.51 2.18 8.04
N ALA A 661 -18.03 1.33 7.14
CA ALA A 661 -16.63 0.95 7.11
C ALA A 661 -15.72 2.18 6.87
N SER A 662 -14.55 2.16 7.45
CA SER A 662 -13.53 3.22 7.27
C SER A 662 -13.10 3.42 5.80
N SER A 663 -13.36 2.42 4.96
CA SER A 663 -13.11 2.44 3.51
C SER A 663 -14.18 3.21 2.70
N HIS A 664 -15.27 3.66 3.33
CA HIS A 664 -16.36 4.44 2.72
C HIS A 664 -16.83 3.90 1.35
N PRO A 665 -17.17 2.60 1.22
CA PRO A 665 -17.29 1.90 -0.06
C PRO A 665 -18.36 2.45 -0.99
N ILE A 666 -19.41 3.07 -0.46
CA ILE A 666 -20.54 3.67 -1.20
C ILE A 666 -20.76 5.14 -0.85
N SER A 667 -19.74 5.83 -0.35
CA SER A 667 -19.79 7.27 -0.04
C SER A 667 -18.76 8.02 -0.88
N THR A 668 -18.97 9.32 -1.02
CA THR A 668 -18.06 10.26 -1.65
C THR A 668 -17.73 11.38 -0.66
N TRP A 669 -16.59 12.04 -0.82
CA TRP A 669 -16.23 13.17 0.03
C TRP A 669 -16.95 14.43 -0.42
N ASP A 670 -17.69 15.05 0.48
CA ASP A 670 -18.34 16.35 0.27
C ASP A 670 -17.48 17.48 0.84
N SER A 671 -16.78 18.19 -0.04
CA SER A 671 -15.86 19.26 0.36
C SER A 671 -16.54 20.42 1.12
N PRO A 672 -17.76 20.86 0.77
CA PRO A 672 -18.46 21.91 1.53
C PRO A 672 -18.74 21.53 2.98
N SER A 673 -19.23 20.32 3.24
CA SER A 673 -19.52 19.85 4.60
C SER A 673 -18.34 19.20 5.32
N GLN A 674 -17.24 18.94 4.60
CA GLN A 674 -16.04 18.23 5.11
C GLN A 674 -16.40 16.86 5.71
N GLN A 675 -17.25 16.10 5.01
CA GLN A 675 -17.75 14.80 5.47
C GLN A 675 -17.89 13.81 4.31
N TRP A 676 -17.85 12.53 4.66
CA TRP A 676 -18.26 11.46 3.75
C TRP A 676 -19.78 11.39 3.69
N VAL A 677 -20.34 11.45 2.48
CA VAL A 677 -21.77 11.37 2.23
C VAL A 677 -22.11 10.17 1.36
N PRO A 678 -23.20 9.44 1.61
CA PRO A 678 -23.61 8.33 0.75
C PRO A 678 -23.87 8.79 -0.68
N ALA A 679 -23.28 8.09 -1.64
CA ALA A 679 -23.51 8.33 -3.06
C ALA A 679 -24.91 7.87 -3.46
N ARG A 680 -25.81 8.82 -3.65
CA ARG A 680 -27.23 8.55 -3.89
C ARG A 680 -27.49 8.09 -5.33
N GLY A 681 -28.52 7.30 -5.54
CA GLY A 681 -28.95 6.82 -6.83
C GLY A 681 -28.51 5.38 -7.11
N LYS A 682 -28.41 5.04 -8.40
CA LYS A 682 -28.07 3.70 -8.85
C LYS A 682 -26.60 3.37 -8.58
N LEU A 683 -26.38 2.22 -7.95
CA LEU A 683 -25.09 1.58 -7.85
C LEU A 683 -25.04 0.37 -8.77
N SER A 684 -24.00 0.29 -9.60
CA SER A 684 -23.67 -0.92 -10.37
C SER A 684 -22.67 -1.73 -9.55
N VAL A 685 -23.00 -2.96 -9.18
CA VAL A 685 -22.13 -3.87 -8.45
C VAL A 685 -21.57 -4.89 -9.41
N TYR A 686 -20.27 -4.84 -9.65
CA TYR A 686 -19.57 -5.70 -10.59
C TYR A 686 -18.79 -6.79 -9.84
N LEU A 687 -19.09 -8.05 -10.17
CA LEU A 687 -18.21 -9.18 -9.86
C LEU A 687 -17.21 -9.32 -10.99
N ALA A 688 -15.94 -9.24 -10.70
CA ALA A 688 -14.87 -9.20 -11.69
C ALA A 688 -13.71 -10.13 -11.35
N ARG A 689 -12.97 -10.56 -12.39
CA ARG A 689 -11.67 -11.22 -12.25
C ARG A 689 -10.51 -10.21 -12.17
N SER A 690 -10.74 -9.04 -12.76
CA SER A 690 -9.82 -7.90 -12.74
C SER A 690 -10.61 -6.62 -13.07
N ALA A 691 -9.99 -5.48 -12.97
CA ALA A 691 -10.62 -4.21 -13.42
C ALA A 691 -11.02 -4.26 -14.90
N GLY A 692 -10.32 -5.04 -15.72
CA GLY A 692 -10.61 -5.20 -17.17
C GLY A 692 -11.59 -6.32 -17.51
N GLU A 693 -11.95 -7.21 -16.58
CA GLU A 693 -12.77 -8.40 -16.86
C GLU A 693 -13.94 -8.55 -15.88
N ILE A 694 -15.09 -8.00 -16.28
CA ILE A 694 -16.34 -8.13 -15.52
C ILE A 694 -17.01 -9.45 -15.83
N ALA A 695 -17.23 -10.30 -14.84
CA ALA A 695 -17.86 -11.61 -14.96
C ALA A 695 -19.39 -11.52 -14.84
N SER A 696 -19.89 -10.66 -13.96
CA SER A 696 -21.34 -10.49 -13.71
C SER A 696 -21.61 -9.11 -13.11
N THR A 697 -22.83 -8.61 -13.31
CA THR A 697 -23.29 -7.30 -12.81
C THR A 697 -24.65 -7.44 -12.13
N ALA A 698 -24.79 -6.80 -10.96
CA ALA A 698 -26.06 -6.56 -10.29
C ALA A 698 -26.20 -5.09 -9.97
N PHE A 699 -27.37 -4.70 -9.46
CA PHE A 699 -27.67 -3.30 -9.16
C PHE A 699 -28.27 -3.16 -7.77
N ALA A 700 -27.89 -2.07 -7.10
CA ALA A 700 -28.57 -1.57 -5.91
C ALA A 700 -28.95 -0.10 -6.09
N THR A 701 -29.79 0.43 -5.22
CA THR A 701 -30.17 1.84 -5.21
C THR A 701 -29.98 2.40 -3.82
N VAL A 702 -29.26 3.51 -3.72
CA VAL A 702 -29.16 4.29 -2.46
C VAL A 702 -30.21 5.39 -2.53
N VAL A 703 -31.22 5.28 -1.69
CA VAL A 703 -32.34 6.23 -1.63
C VAL A 703 -32.02 7.43 -0.75
N PHE A 704 -32.72 8.51 -0.96
CA PHE A 704 -32.70 9.66 -0.06
C PHE A 704 -33.65 9.44 1.11
N PRO A 705 -33.33 9.93 2.33
CA PRO A 705 -34.29 9.96 3.42
C PRO A 705 -35.43 10.91 3.08
N SER A 706 -36.65 10.60 3.52
CA SER A 706 -37.80 11.51 3.37
C SER A 706 -37.84 12.50 4.54
N SER A 707 -37.77 13.78 4.24
CA SER A 707 -37.89 14.86 5.24
C SER A 707 -39.35 15.29 5.48
N GLY A 708 -40.25 14.91 4.57
CA GLY A 708 -41.65 15.41 4.56
C GLY A 708 -41.80 16.84 4.03
N VAL A 709 -40.74 17.50 3.59
CA VAL A 709 -40.75 18.83 2.97
C VAL A 709 -41.02 18.68 1.48
N PRO A 710 -42.08 19.26 0.90
CA PRO A 710 -42.32 19.14 -0.55
C PRO A 710 -41.19 19.72 -1.39
N GLY A 711 -40.63 18.91 -2.29
CA GLY A 711 -39.50 19.29 -3.12
C GLY A 711 -38.11 19.04 -2.52
N ASP A 712 -38.02 18.67 -1.24
CA ASP A 712 -36.81 18.19 -0.62
C ASP A 712 -36.64 16.71 -0.96
N VAL A 713 -35.92 16.47 -2.03
CA VAL A 713 -35.68 15.14 -2.57
C VAL A 713 -34.53 14.44 -1.87
N ASN A 714 -33.56 15.19 -1.39
CA ASN A 714 -32.35 14.68 -0.73
C ASN A 714 -32.50 14.50 0.78
N GLY A 715 -33.63 14.98 1.38
CA GLY A 715 -33.97 14.79 2.77
C GLY A 715 -33.16 15.63 3.77
N ASP A 716 -32.55 16.71 3.32
CA ASP A 716 -31.74 17.61 4.17
C ASP A 716 -32.59 18.74 4.82
N SER A 717 -33.88 18.75 4.60
CA SER A 717 -34.89 19.72 5.06
C SER A 717 -34.74 21.12 4.41
N VAL A 718 -33.97 21.25 3.34
CA VAL A 718 -33.77 22.49 2.58
C VAL A 718 -33.97 22.22 1.08
N VAL A 719 -34.93 22.92 0.45
CA VAL A 719 -35.12 22.78 -0.99
C VAL A 719 -34.17 23.71 -1.74
N ASN A 720 -33.21 23.09 -2.48
CA ASN A 720 -32.16 23.81 -3.21
C ASN A 720 -31.75 23.08 -4.50
N CYS A 721 -30.63 23.47 -5.13
CA CYS A 721 -30.17 22.84 -6.36
C CYS A 721 -29.74 21.38 -6.20
N ALA A 722 -29.41 20.94 -4.98
CA ALA A 722 -29.06 19.54 -4.73
C ALA A 722 -30.29 18.62 -4.94
N ASP A 723 -31.51 19.10 -4.62
CA ASP A 723 -32.73 18.35 -4.86
C ASP A 723 -33.02 18.19 -6.35
N LEU A 724 -32.88 19.25 -7.11
CA LEU A 724 -33.02 19.18 -8.55
C LEU A 724 -31.99 18.23 -9.18
N SER A 725 -30.77 18.24 -8.69
CA SER A 725 -29.74 17.31 -9.10
C SER A 725 -30.12 15.87 -8.74
N ALA A 726 -30.69 15.62 -7.58
CA ALA A 726 -31.16 14.30 -7.18
C ALA A 726 -32.26 13.75 -8.11
N VAL A 727 -33.25 14.57 -8.50
CA VAL A 727 -34.22 14.17 -9.54
C VAL A 727 -33.52 13.88 -10.86
N THR A 728 -32.59 14.72 -11.27
CA THR A 728 -31.86 14.55 -12.54
C THR A 728 -31.07 13.23 -12.57
N LEU A 729 -30.47 12.82 -11.45
CA LEU A 729 -29.77 11.54 -11.29
C LEU A 729 -30.68 10.32 -11.50
N ALA A 730 -31.97 10.44 -11.24
CA ALA A 730 -32.96 9.37 -11.32
C ALA A 730 -33.83 9.42 -12.59
N LEU A 731 -33.67 10.44 -13.46
CA LEU A 731 -34.49 10.61 -14.66
C LEU A 731 -34.54 9.36 -15.53
N GLY A 732 -35.77 9.04 -16.01
CA GLY A 732 -36.06 7.90 -16.89
C GLY A 732 -36.29 6.59 -16.14
N THR A 733 -36.13 6.55 -14.83
CA THR A 733 -36.37 5.34 -14.03
C THR A 733 -37.84 5.18 -13.66
N ARG A 734 -38.26 3.92 -13.39
CA ARG A 734 -39.64 3.55 -13.04
C ARG A 734 -39.66 2.75 -11.75
N THR A 735 -40.78 2.77 -11.05
CA THR A 735 -41.02 1.94 -9.85
C THR A 735 -40.58 0.49 -10.10
N GLY A 736 -39.76 -0.04 -9.19
CA GLY A 736 -39.19 -1.39 -9.28
C GLY A 736 -37.92 -1.51 -10.14
N GLN A 737 -37.47 -0.46 -10.81
CA GLN A 737 -36.20 -0.44 -11.51
C GLN A 737 -35.07 0.05 -10.60
N ALA A 738 -33.87 -0.45 -10.84
CA ALA A 738 -32.66 0.05 -10.18
C ALA A 738 -32.45 1.53 -10.50
N GLY A 739 -32.18 2.34 -9.50
CA GLY A 739 -32.03 3.80 -9.63
C GLY A 739 -33.32 4.60 -9.45
N PHE A 740 -34.50 3.96 -9.32
CA PHE A 740 -35.71 4.67 -8.98
C PHE A 740 -35.62 5.24 -7.55
N LEU A 741 -35.82 6.53 -7.41
CA LEU A 741 -35.81 7.25 -6.13
C LEU A 741 -37.26 7.66 -5.78
N PRO A 742 -37.89 7.01 -4.79
CA PRO A 742 -39.29 7.35 -4.45
C PRO A 742 -39.52 8.82 -4.07
N THR A 743 -38.52 9.48 -3.47
CA THR A 743 -38.56 10.91 -3.12
C THR A 743 -38.44 11.84 -4.31
N ALA A 744 -37.95 11.34 -5.45
CA ALA A 744 -37.82 12.09 -6.71
C ALA A 744 -39.06 11.93 -7.61
N ASP A 745 -39.92 10.96 -7.36
CA ASP A 745 -41.24 10.78 -8.02
C ASP A 745 -42.26 11.68 -7.29
N ILE A 746 -42.24 12.97 -7.63
CA ILE A 746 -42.98 14.01 -6.92
C ILE A 746 -44.50 13.91 -7.19
N ASP A 747 -44.87 13.50 -8.40
CA ASP A 747 -46.28 13.34 -8.79
C ASP A 747 -46.81 11.92 -8.51
N HIS A 748 -45.99 11.03 -7.96
CA HIS A 748 -46.26 9.65 -7.59
C HIS A 748 -46.86 8.80 -8.72
N ASN A 749 -46.48 9.09 -9.96
CA ASN A 749 -46.95 8.34 -11.12
C ASN A 749 -46.12 7.07 -11.41
N GLY A 750 -45.06 6.82 -10.64
CA GLY A 750 -44.15 5.68 -10.75
C GLY A 750 -43.10 5.84 -11.84
N VAL A 751 -42.90 7.05 -12.35
CA VAL A 751 -41.88 7.36 -13.38
C VAL A 751 -41.21 8.68 -13.03
N ILE A 752 -39.90 8.69 -12.87
CA ILE A 752 -39.17 9.94 -12.67
C ILE A 752 -38.86 10.56 -14.02
N ASP A 753 -39.52 11.70 -14.31
CA ASP A 753 -39.37 12.39 -15.60
C ASP A 753 -39.24 13.93 -15.42
N VAL A 754 -39.32 14.64 -16.54
CA VAL A 754 -39.19 16.12 -16.53
C VAL A 754 -40.28 16.83 -15.71
N ARG A 755 -41.41 16.17 -15.44
CA ARG A 755 -42.48 16.73 -14.61
C ARG A 755 -42.02 16.82 -13.15
N ASP A 756 -41.35 15.80 -12.65
CA ASP A 756 -40.79 15.78 -11.30
C ASP A 756 -39.71 16.83 -11.15
N ALA A 757 -38.78 16.90 -12.11
CA ALA A 757 -37.75 17.94 -12.14
C ALA A 757 -38.36 19.35 -12.15
N SER A 758 -39.44 19.54 -12.94
CA SER A 758 -40.15 20.80 -12.98
C SER A 758 -40.92 21.11 -11.68
N ALA A 759 -41.42 20.09 -11.00
CA ALA A 759 -42.08 20.26 -9.69
C ALA A 759 -41.08 20.75 -8.65
N VAL A 760 -39.91 20.12 -8.54
CA VAL A 760 -38.82 20.56 -7.64
C VAL A 760 -38.32 21.96 -8.02
N ALA A 761 -38.10 22.23 -9.32
CA ALA A 761 -37.65 23.54 -9.75
C ALA A 761 -38.59 24.69 -9.36
N ARG A 762 -39.91 24.42 -9.24
CA ARG A 762 -40.92 25.41 -8.79
C ARG A 762 -40.88 25.66 -7.29
N THR A 763 -40.32 24.75 -6.50
CA THR A 763 -40.17 24.89 -5.05
C THR A 763 -38.89 25.55 -4.64
N LEU A 764 -37.95 25.74 -5.58
CA LEU A 764 -36.70 26.45 -5.34
C LEU A 764 -36.94 27.91 -4.93
N PRO A 765 -36.13 28.49 -4.03
CA PRO A 765 -36.20 29.91 -3.69
C PRO A 765 -36.10 30.80 -4.93
N ALA A 766 -36.87 31.89 -4.96
CA ALA A 766 -36.90 32.80 -6.09
C ALA A 766 -35.49 33.35 -6.40
N GLY A 767 -35.05 33.25 -7.67
CA GLY A 767 -33.73 33.68 -8.10
C GLY A 767 -32.64 32.62 -8.01
N THR A 768 -32.93 31.41 -7.51
CA THR A 768 -31.97 30.28 -7.52
C THR A 768 -31.60 29.91 -8.95
N ARG A 769 -30.30 29.82 -9.23
CA ARG A 769 -29.78 29.32 -10.51
C ARG A 769 -28.99 28.02 -10.26
N CYS A 770 -29.47 26.94 -10.80
CA CYS A 770 -28.80 25.66 -10.75
C CYS A 770 -27.97 25.48 -12.02
N SER A 771 -26.70 25.17 -11.87
CA SER A 771 -25.74 24.93 -12.96
C SER A 771 -25.73 23.45 -13.37
#